data_eb71eca2f24e07bdb42895d545006e82
#
_entry.id   eb71eca2f24e07bdb42895d545006e82
#
_cell.length_a   1.000
_cell.length_b   1.000
_cell.length_c   1.000
_cell.angle_alpha   90.00
_cell.angle_beta   90.00
_cell.angle_gamma   90.00
#
_symmetry.space_group_name_H-M   'P 1'
#
loop_
_entity.id
_entity.type
_entity.pdbx_description
1 polymer ?
#
loop_
_entity_poly.entity_id
_entity_poly.type
_entity_poly.pdbx_seq_one_letter_code
_entity_poly.pdbx_strand_id
1 'polypeptide(L)'
;MSTNQANAVFVLENIVRKFPAGEAFVTVLKNINLTIKRGEMVAIVGASGSGKSTLMNILGCLDRPTSGRYWISGKETASLSADELSALRRNHFGFIFQRYHLLNELTALGNVEIPAIYAGCAVEARKKRAQDLLTRLGMGDRINHRPNQLSGGQQQRVSIARALMNNAEVILADEPTGALDKKSGQEVLHILDELHQEGRTIIIVTHDMQVAERAERIIEISDGEIIADKRSRVAKTKVGRKSLQEQQNLKGQQKLGFFRSFFERFREAFVMALLAMNAHRMRTFLTMLGVIIGIGAIIAMVALGNGTREKILENFKSLGTNTLTIFPGKSFSDPQAEKITSLVEADAEALSGLPYVSGVTPQISASSKVRFGAVEVNAVIAGVGEQFFQTQGLKVFKGQFFDQKSVHDRAVDLVIEKEALSVLFPHSYESPLGKVVHVGNVPARIIGVVDSQNNASGDTSNTLQLYLPYTTVQTRFLGTTEVRAITVRIADDIDSHLAETMIKRFLIMRHGGEDFFIRNSEFFRERVMESTNILTLLISSIAAISLVVGGIGVMNIMLVTVSERINEIGVRMAVGARQSDILQQFLIEAILVCVIGGGLGILLGLSIGGLFLLFKAPIHLVYTIESIIMSLTFSTLIGICFGFSPARQASRLDPVVALSRD
;
A
#
# COMPACT_ATOMS: atom_id res chain seq x y z
N MET A 1 17.80 31.18 -47.82
CA MET A 1 18.66 30.05 -47.43
C MET A 1 19.45 29.61 -48.67
N SER A 2 20.78 29.69 -48.62
CA SER A 2 21.63 29.33 -49.76
C SER A 2 21.55 27.83 -50.04
N THR A 3 21.67 27.42 -51.29
CA THR A 3 21.65 26.03 -51.79
C THR A 3 22.62 25.08 -51.07
N ASN A 4 23.58 25.59 -50.32
CA ASN A 4 24.53 24.80 -49.49
C ASN A 4 23.97 24.33 -48.16
N GLN A 5 22.86 24.88 -47.64
CA GLN A 5 22.22 24.47 -46.38
C GLN A 5 21.24 23.29 -46.57
N ALA A 6 20.80 22.99 -47.78
CA ALA A 6 19.81 21.93 -48.04
C ALA A 6 20.33 20.50 -47.77
N ASN A 7 21.65 20.29 -47.71
CA ASN A 7 22.27 18.98 -47.47
C ASN A 7 23.00 18.87 -46.11
N ALA A 8 22.86 19.90 -45.25
CA ALA A 8 23.46 19.91 -43.92
C ALA A 8 22.59 19.17 -42.91
N VAL A 9 23.18 18.25 -42.12
CA VAL A 9 22.54 17.63 -40.97
C VAL A 9 22.65 18.51 -39.74
N PHE A 10 23.82 19.09 -39.52
CA PHE A 10 24.10 20.00 -38.42
C PHE A 10 24.59 21.34 -38.90
N VAL A 11 24.03 22.39 -38.31
CA VAL A 11 24.51 23.77 -38.49
C VAL A 11 24.62 24.42 -37.11
N LEU A 12 25.82 24.78 -36.69
CA LEU A 12 26.13 25.49 -35.46
C LEU A 12 26.64 26.88 -35.80
N GLU A 13 26.06 27.89 -35.20
CA GLU A 13 26.46 29.31 -35.38
C GLU A 13 26.71 29.95 -34.02
N ASN A 14 27.96 30.40 -33.80
CA ASN A 14 28.43 31.10 -32.60
C ASN A 14 28.09 30.37 -31.28
N ILE A 15 28.25 29.07 -31.25
CA ILE A 15 27.94 28.24 -30.06
C ILE A 15 28.92 28.54 -28.94
N VAL A 16 28.38 28.91 -27.78
CA VAL A 16 29.12 29.08 -26.53
C VAL A 16 28.52 28.17 -25.47
N ARG A 17 29.38 27.50 -24.71
CA ARG A 17 28.93 26.72 -23.53
C ARG A 17 29.74 27.11 -22.29
N LYS A 18 29.02 27.49 -21.22
CA LYS A 18 29.59 27.87 -19.94
C LYS A 18 29.04 26.93 -18.85
N PHE A 19 29.90 26.53 -17.93
CA PHE A 19 29.52 25.77 -16.74
C PHE A 19 29.79 26.61 -15.48
N PRO A 20 28.94 26.52 -14.45
CA PRO A 20 29.20 27.16 -13.17
C PRO A 20 30.40 26.49 -12.46
N ALA A 21 31.31 27.29 -11.94
CA ALA A 21 32.48 26.87 -11.16
C ALA A 21 32.59 27.76 -9.92
N GLY A 22 31.86 27.42 -8.85
CA GLY A 22 31.68 28.30 -7.69
C GLY A 22 30.89 29.56 -8.04
N GLU A 23 31.46 30.76 -7.75
CA GLU A 23 30.86 32.04 -8.09
C GLU A 23 31.16 32.50 -9.54
N ALA A 24 32.08 31.81 -10.26
CA ALA A 24 32.46 32.15 -11.61
C ALA A 24 31.90 31.16 -12.66
N PHE A 25 31.97 31.51 -13.92
CA PHE A 25 31.64 30.64 -15.06
C PHE A 25 32.90 30.27 -15.84
N VAL A 26 33.10 28.99 -16.08
CA VAL A 26 34.15 28.49 -16.97
C VAL A 26 33.54 28.30 -18.35
N THR A 27 34.11 28.99 -19.36
CA THR A 27 33.70 28.83 -20.75
C THR A 27 34.45 27.68 -21.38
N VAL A 28 33.72 26.57 -21.67
CA VAL A 28 34.28 25.35 -22.25
C VAL A 28 34.26 25.36 -23.79
N LEU A 29 33.24 25.97 -24.39
CA LEU A 29 33.18 26.18 -25.84
C LEU A 29 33.04 27.67 -26.13
N LYS A 30 33.83 28.16 -27.07
CA LYS A 30 33.94 29.59 -27.44
C LYS A 30 33.68 29.75 -28.94
N ASN A 31 32.54 30.33 -29.27
CA ASN A 31 32.20 30.78 -30.64
C ASN A 31 32.37 29.68 -31.72
N ILE A 32 31.88 28.45 -31.43
CA ILE A 32 31.96 27.34 -32.38
C ILE A 32 31.02 27.55 -33.55
N ASN A 33 31.60 27.54 -34.76
CA ASN A 33 30.89 27.56 -36.03
C ASN A 33 31.24 26.30 -36.80
N LEU A 34 30.22 25.44 -37.06
CA LEU A 34 30.44 24.15 -37.70
C LEU A 34 29.23 23.73 -38.53
N THR A 35 29.49 23.23 -39.73
CA THR A 35 28.46 22.60 -40.57
C THR A 35 28.89 21.20 -40.96
N ILE A 36 28.04 20.18 -40.68
CA ILE A 36 28.28 18.79 -41.05
C ILE A 36 27.22 18.34 -42.04
N LYS A 37 27.66 17.73 -43.15
CA LYS A 37 26.78 17.28 -44.22
C LYS A 37 26.29 15.85 -43.98
N ARG A 38 25.17 15.51 -44.59
CA ARG A 38 24.61 14.14 -44.53
C ARG A 38 25.55 13.15 -45.22
N GLY A 39 25.81 12.00 -44.54
CA GLY A 39 26.70 10.94 -45.02
C GLY A 39 28.20 11.30 -44.89
N GLU A 40 28.58 12.33 -44.16
CA GLU A 40 29.97 12.72 -43.92
C GLU A 40 30.52 11.95 -42.70
N MET A 41 31.76 11.46 -42.78
CA MET A 41 32.48 10.90 -41.65
C MET A 41 33.49 11.93 -41.12
N VAL A 42 33.25 12.42 -39.91
CA VAL A 42 34.00 13.51 -39.28
C VAL A 42 34.70 13.01 -38.01
N ALA A 43 35.95 13.28 -37.84
CA ALA A 43 36.67 13.09 -36.58
C ALA A 43 36.89 14.44 -35.88
N ILE A 44 36.56 14.50 -34.59
CA ILE A 44 36.83 15.65 -33.71
C ILE A 44 37.99 15.26 -32.80
N VAL A 45 39.12 15.96 -32.96
CA VAL A 45 40.37 15.66 -32.21
C VAL A 45 40.79 16.84 -31.34
N GLY A 46 41.65 16.58 -30.36
CA GLY A 46 42.21 17.61 -29.46
C GLY A 46 42.67 17.02 -28.14
N ALA A 47 43.36 17.80 -27.34
CA ALA A 47 43.85 17.38 -26.02
C ALA A 47 42.70 17.07 -25.04
N SER A 48 42.96 16.37 -23.97
CA SER A 48 41.98 16.15 -22.88
C SER A 48 41.56 17.51 -22.30
N GLY A 49 40.26 17.71 -22.06
CA GLY A 49 39.74 18.99 -21.56
C GLY A 49 39.51 20.08 -22.64
N SER A 50 39.83 19.85 -23.92
CA SER A 50 39.63 20.86 -24.98
C SER A 50 38.18 21.16 -25.37
N GLY A 51 37.18 20.45 -24.81
CA GLY A 51 35.75 20.68 -25.08
C GLY A 51 35.12 19.68 -26.08
N LYS A 52 35.83 18.61 -26.52
CA LYS A 52 35.35 17.62 -27.50
C LYS A 52 34.05 16.94 -27.08
N SER A 53 34.03 16.33 -25.90
CA SER A 53 32.83 15.64 -25.39
C SER A 53 31.68 16.60 -25.12
N THR A 54 31.97 17.86 -24.74
CA THR A 54 30.95 18.91 -24.60
C THR A 54 30.32 19.25 -25.94
N LEU A 55 31.14 19.38 -26.98
CA LEU A 55 30.63 19.61 -28.34
C LEU A 55 29.78 18.44 -28.83
N MET A 56 30.23 17.20 -28.59
CA MET A 56 29.48 16.00 -28.94
C MET A 56 28.14 15.92 -28.20
N ASN A 57 28.11 16.27 -26.92
CA ASN A 57 26.87 16.32 -26.12
C ASN A 57 25.87 17.35 -26.68
N ILE A 58 26.35 18.51 -27.16
CA ILE A 58 25.49 19.49 -27.80
C ILE A 58 25.00 18.95 -29.16
N LEU A 59 25.87 18.36 -29.99
CA LEU A 59 25.51 17.75 -31.28
C LEU A 59 24.42 16.66 -31.07
N GLY A 60 24.55 15.85 -30.02
CA GLY A 60 23.61 14.80 -29.68
C GLY A 60 22.36 15.26 -28.93
N CYS A 61 22.16 16.57 -28.72
CA CYS A 61 21.05 17.10 -27.91
C CYS A 61 21.00 16.54 -26.48
N LEU A 62 22.12 16.12 -25.91
CA LEU A 62 22.25 15.75 -24.50
C LEU A 62 22.40 17.01 -23.65
N ASP A 63 23.10 18.03 -24.18
CA ASP A 63 23.30 19.32 -23.55
C ASP A 63 22.79 20.47 -24.46
N ARG A 64 22.54 21.63 -23.86
CA ARG A 64 22.12 22.84 -24.56
C ARG A 64 23.24 23.88 -24.59
N PRO A 65 23.47 24.60 -25.68
CA PRO A 65 24.40 25.72 -25.69
C PRO A 65 23.90 26.81 -24.73
N THR A 66 24.82 27.56 -24.12
CA THR A 66 24.49 28.75 -23.33
C THR A 66 24.05 29.91 -24.20
N SER A 67 24.68 30.04 -25.38
CA SER A 67 24.30 31.01 -26.42
C SER A 67 24.71 30.50 -27.80
N GLY A 68 24.22 31.14 -28.86
CA GLY A 68 24.38 30.71 -30.25
C GLY A 68 23.15 29.98 -30.76
N ARG A 69 23.20 29.51 -32.01
CA ARG A 69 22.09 28.80 -32.67
C ARG A 69 22.54 27.45 -33.20
N TYR A 70 21.70 26.47 -33.03
CA TYR A 70 21.95 25.10 -33.45
C TYR A 70 20.73 24.52 -34.17
N TRP A 71 20.94 24.06 -35.40
CA TRP A 71 19.90 23.40 -36.21
C TRP A 71 20.28 21.97 -36.53
N ILE A 72 19.28 21.10 -36.48
CA ILE A 72 19.36 19.67 -36.85
C ILE A 72 18.37 19.46 -37.99
N SER A 73 18.86 19.05 -39.15
CA SER A 73 18.02 18.79 -40.33
C SER A 73 17.00 19.94 -40.58
N GLY A 74 17.44 21.19 -40.37
CA GLY A 74 16.65 22.41 -40.57
C GLY A 74 15.73 22.82 -39.41
N LYS A 75 15.71 22.10 -38.29
CA LYS A 75 14.95 22.47 -37.07
C LYS A 75 15.87 23.11 -36.04
N GLU A 76 15.51 24.27 -35.53
CA GLU A 76 16.26 24.93 -34.46
C GLU A 76 16.01 24.26 -33.11
N THR A 77 17.09 23.91 -32.41
CA THR A 77 16.99 23.13 -31.15
C THR A 77 16.66 23.99 -29.95
N ALA A 78 16.92 25.30 -29.98
CA ALA A 78 16.70 26.22 -28.86
C ALA A 78 15.20 26.30 -28.44
N SER A 79 14.30 26.21 -29.44
CA SER A 79 12.85 26.30 -29.23
C SER A 79 12.20 24.98 -28.79
N LEU A 80 12.96 23.87 -28.76
CA LEU A 80 12.41 22.54 -28.50
C LEU A 80 12.31 22.22 -27.00
N SER A 81 11.21 21.61 -26.61
CA SER A 81 11.00 21.06 -25.27
C SER A 81 11.91 19.84 -24.99
N ALA A 82 12.05 19.45 -23.73
CA ALA A 82 12.83 18.28 -23.35
C ALA A 82 12.32 16.98 -24.02
N ASP A 83 11.01 16.84 -24.19
CA ASP A 83 10.40 15.68 -24.84
C ASP A 83 10.65 15.67 -26.36
N GLU A 84 10.67 16.83 -26.99
CA GLU A 84 11.03 16.96 -28.41
C GLU A 84 12.51 16.66 -28.67
N LEU A 85 13.41 17.11 -27.78
CA LEU A 85 14.82 16.71 -27.81
C LEU A 85 15.00 15.21 -27.60
N SER A 86 14.24 14.61 -26.70
CA SER A 86 14.23 13.14 -26.50
C SER A 86 13.75 12.41 -27.74
N ALA A 87 12.76 12.96 -28.45
CA ALA A 87 12.28 12.42 -29.72
C ALA A 87 13.33 12.52 -30.83
N LEU A 88 14.09 13.63 -30.88
CA LEU A 88 15.22 13.77 -31.81
C LEU A 88 16.32 12.75 -31.51
N ARG A 89 16.73 12.60 -30.24
CA ARG A 89 17.71 11.57 -29.85
C ARG A 89 17.28 10.19 -30.30
N ARG A 90 16.05 9.81 -30.01
CA ARG A 90 15.50 8.49 -30.34
C ARG A 90 15.43 8.21 -31.84
N ASN A 91 15.10 9.22 -32.66
CA ASN A 91 14.77 9.01 -34.06
C ASN A 91 15.96 9.30 -35.01
N HIS A 92 16.92 10.13 -34.62
CA HIS A 92 18.00 10.57 -35.48
C HIS A 92 19.40 10.13 -35.03
N PHE A 93 19.58 9.83 -33.70
CA PHE A 93 20.90 9.58 -33.14
C PHE A 93 21.10 8.16 -32.68
N GLY A 94 22.30 7.65 -32.93
CA GLY A 94 22.84 6.45 -32.27
C GLY A 94 24.09 6.82 -31.47
N PHE A 95 24.08 6.60 -30.16
CA PHE A 95 25.21 6.91 -29.30
C PHE A 95 26.06 5.66 -29.04
N ILE A 96 27.36 5.81 -29.23
CA ILE A 96 28.40 4.84 -28.89
C ILE A 96 29.31 5.51 -27.86
N PHE A 97 29.22 5.06 -26.62
CA PHE A 97 29.95 5.65 -25.49
C PHE A 97 31.28 4.95 -25.24
N GLN A 98 32.24 5.66 -24.64
CA GLN A 98 33.56 5.15 -24.29
C GLN A 98 33.50 3.98 -23.29
N ARG A 99 32.63 4.05 -22.27
CA ARG A 99 32.43 3.02 -21.23
C ARG A 99 31.25 2.08 -21.50
N TYR A 100 30.83 1.89 -22.75
CA TYR A 100 29.71 1.06 -23.22
C TYR A 100 28.35 1.43 -22.63
N HIS A 101 28.26 1.77 -21.35
CA HIS A 101 27.04 2.10 -20.60
C HIS A 101 25.88 1.13 -20.90
N LEU A 102 26.17 -0.17 -20.72
CA LEU A 102 25.15 -1.21 -20.80
C LEU A 102 24.50 -1.38 -19.43
N LEU A 103 23.18 -1.66 -19.43
CA LEU A 103 22.43 -1.95 -18.21
C LEU A 103 22.73 -3.37 -17.75
N ASN A 104 23.29 -3.51 -16.55
CA ASN A 104 23.78 -4.78 -16.01
C ASN A 104 22.67 -5.80 -15.72
N GLU A 105 21.46 -5.34 -15.44
CA GLU A 105 20.29 -6.17 -15.18
C GLU A 105 19.73 -6.81 -16.44
N LEU A 106 20.04 -6.24 -17.62
CA LEU A 106 19.54 -6.69 -18.90
C LEU A 106 20.56 -7.58 -19.63
N THR A 107 20.04 -8.47 -20.45
CA THR A 107 20.85 -9.24 -21.42
C THR A 107 21.34 -8.32 -22.56
N ALA A 108 22.23 -8.83 -23.41
CA ALA A 108 22.65 -8.13 -24.64
C ALA A 108 21.42 -7.77 -25.51
N LEU A 109 20.48 -8.70 -25.67
CA LEU A 109 19.21 -8.47 -26.38
C LEU A 109 18.42 -7.33 -25.75
N GLY A 110 18.21 -7.39 -24.41
CA GLY A 110 17.45 -6.37 -23.68
C GLY A 110 18.07 -4.98 -23.79
N ASN A 111 19.42 -4.87 -23.75
CA ASN A 111 20.12 -3.60 -23.95
C ASN A 111 19.90 -3.01 -25.35
N VAL A 112 19.88 -3.86 -26.38
CA VAL A 112 19.64 -3.41 -27.77
C VAL A 112 18.19 -2.99 -27.98
N GLU A 113 17.23 -3.60 -27.29
CA GLU A 113 15.80 -3.28 -27.42
C GLU A 113 15.41 -1.90 -26.86
N ILE A 114 16.19 -1.34 -25.90
CA ILE A 114 15.83 -0.13 -25.14
C ILE A 114 15.35 1.04 -26.02
N PRO A 115 16.07 1.48 -27.08
CA PRO A 115 15.63 2.59 -27.92
C PRO A 115 14.27 2.35 -28.59
N ALA A 116 13.98 1.10 -28.98
CA ALA A 116 12.74 0.71 -29.63
C ALA A 116 11.55 0.62 -28.65
N ILE A 117 11.80 0.32 -27.36
CA ILE A 117 10.81 0.41 -26.30
C ILE A 117 10.28 1.83 -26.22
N TYR A 118 11.17 2.81 -26.14
CA TYR A 118 10.78 4.24 -26.08
C TYR A 118 10.21 4.76 -27.40
N ALA A 119 10.51 4.09 -28.52
CA ALA A 119 9.89 4.38 -29.82
C ALA A 119 8.45 3.83 -29.93
N GLY A 120 8.02 2.96 -29.02
CA GLY A 120 6.70 2.31 -29.05
C GLY A 120 6.59 1.21 -30.11
N CYS A 121 7.69 0.52 -30.43
CA CYS A 121 7.69 -0.62 -31.36
C CYS A 121 7.09 -1.85 -30.71
N ALA A 122 6.35 -2.65 -31.50
CA ALA A 122 5.78 -3.92 -31.05
C ALA A 122 6.87 -4.91 -30.61
N VAL A 123 6.58 -5.74 -29.60
CA VAL A 123 7.55 -6.63 -28.93
C VAL A 123 8.22 -7.59 -29.91
N GLU A 124 7.43 -8.25 -30.77
CA GLU A 124 7.97 -9.21 -31.75
C GLU A 124 8.90 -8.52 -32.75
N ALA A 125 8.49 -7.36 -33.26
CA ALA A 125 9.28 -6.62 -34.24
C ALA A 125 10.60 -6.13 -33.66
N ARG A 126 10.60 -5.59 -32.41
CA ARG A 126 11.82 -5.11 -31.77
C ARG A 126 12.78 -6.25 -31.40
N LYS A 127 12.26 -7.39 -30.90
CA LYS A 127 13.08 -8.57 -30.58
C LYS A 127 13.76 -9.13 -31.81
N LYS A 128 12.99 -9.33 -32.89
CA LYS A 128 13.53 -9.83 -34.15
C LYS A 128 14.66 -8.91 -34.66
N ARG A 129 14.39 -7.58 -34.71
CA ARG A 129 15.39 -6.62 -35.17
C ARG A 129 16.63 -6.59 -34.27
N ALA A 130 16.47 -6.66 -32.94
CA ALA A 130 17.60 -6.71 -32.02
C ALA A 130 18.45 -7.97 -32.23
N GLN A 131 17.80 -9.12 -32.46
CA GLN A 131 18.47 -10.37 -32.80
C GLN A 131 19.25 -10.27 -34.12
N ASP A 132 18.61 -9.72 -35.17
CA ASP A 132 19.23 -9.53 -36.47
C ASP A 132 20.47 -8.64 -36.37
N LEU A 133 20.40 -7.53 -35.61
CA LEU A 133 21.53 -6.63 -35.37
C LEU A 133 22.66 -7.29 -34.60
N LEU A 134 22.34 -8.02 -33.52
CA LEU A 134 23.34 -8.75 -32.75
C LEU A 134 24.01 -9.84 -33.59
N THR A 135 23.26 -10.58 -34.38
CA THR A 135 23.79 -11.61 -35.30
C THR A 135 24.70 -10.99 -36.33
N ARG A 136 24.29 -9.87 -36.95
CA ARG A 136 25.13 -9.10 -37.91
C ARG A 136 26.46 -8.69 -37.31
N LEU A 137 26.49 -8.34 -36.02
CA LEU A 137 27.69 -7.91 -35.31
C LEU A 137 28.45 -9.07 -34.65
N GLY A 138 28.16 -10.33 -35.03
CA GLY A 138 28.83 -11.53 -34.53
C GLY A 138 28.55 -11.85 -33.07
N MET A 139 27.36 -11.44 -32.56
CA MET A 139 26.92 -11.66 -31.19
C MET A 139 25.73 -12.61 -31.08
N GLY A 140 25.43 -13.37 -32.14
CA GLY A 140 24.27 -14.28 -32.20
C GLY A 140 24.23 -15.32 -31.07
N ASP A 141 25.39 -15.87 -30.69
CA ASP A 141 25.52 -16.86 -29.61
C ASP A 141 25.50 -16.25 -28.20
N ARG A 142 25.52 -14.91 -28.09
CA ARG A 142 25.66 -14.17 -26.83
C ARG A 142 24.45 -13.27 -26.51
N ILE A 143 23.35 -13.42 -27.21
CA ILE A 143 22.14 -12.58 -27.08
C ILE A 143 21.54 -12.58 -25.66
N ASN A 144 21.68 -13.71 -24.94
CA ASN A 144 21.14 -13.87 -23.58
C ASN A 144 22.18 -13.59 -22.48
N HIS A 145 23.43 -13.25 -22.83
CA HIS A 145 24.47 -12.93 -21.87
C HIS A 145 24.26 -11.53 -21.30
N ARG A 146 24.60 -11.35 -20.03
CA ARG A 146 24.62 -10.04 -19.36
C ARG A 146 25.96 -9.34 -19.58
N PRO A 147 26.04 -8.00 -19.41
CA PRO A 147 27.28 -7.25 -19.63
C PRO A 147 28.51 -7.81 -18.90
N ASN A 148 28.35 -8.26 -17.65
CA ASN A 148 29.41 -8.86 -16.85
C ASN A 148 29.93 -10.22 -17.37
N GLN A 149 29.24 -10.81 -18.32
CA GLN A 149 29.61 -12.08 -18.98
C GLN A 149 30.24 -11.86 -20.37
N LEU A 150 30.41 -10.61 -20.77
CA LEU A 150 30.90 -10.20 -22.08
C LEU A 150 32.26 -9.52 -21.98
N SER A 151 33.16 -9.78 -22.95
CA SER A 151 34.42 -9.03 -23.06
C SER A 151 34.15 -7.56 -23.47
N GLY A 152 35.12 -6.66 -23.26
CA GLY A 152 34.98 -5.25 -23.63
C GLY A 152 34.61 -5.05 -25.10
N GLY A 153 35.26 -5.76 -26.03
CA GLY A 153 34.91 -5.70 -27.45
C GLY A 153 33.49 -6.23 -27.75
N GLN A 154 33.02 -7.25 -27.02
CA GLN A 154 31.65 -7.74 -27.11
C GLN A 154 30.63 -6.73 -26.57
N GLN A 155 30.92 -6.09 -25.44
CA GLN A 155 30.08 -5.02 -24.88
C GLN A 155 29.98 -3.84 -25.83
N GLN A 156 31.07 -3.48 -26.51
CA GLN A 156 31.08 -2.41 -27.51
C GLN A 156 30.21 -2.75 -28.72
N ARG A 157 30.25 -4.00 -29.20
CA ARG A 157 29.37 -4.46 -30.29
C ARG A 157 27.90 -4.42 -29.87
N VAL A 158 27.55 -4.74 -28.64
CA VAL A 158 26.18 -4.58 -28.09
C VAL A 158 25.80 -3.10 -28.06
N SER A 159 26.71 -2.20 -27.64
CA SER A 159 26.48 -0.74 -27.66
C SER A 159 26.24 -0.22 -29.09
N ILE A 160 26.99 -0.71 -30.07
CA ILE A 160 26.79 -0.39 -31.50
C ILE A 160 25.42 -0.93 -31.98
N ALA A 161 25.06 -2.17 -31.66
CA ALA A 161 23.75 -2.72 -31.98
C ALA A 161 22.60 -1.87 -31.42
N ARG A 162 22.75 -1.40 -30.16
CA ARG A 162 21.81 -0.48 -29.52
C ARG A 162 21.70 0.86 -30.27
N ALA A 163 22.82 1.43 -30.69
CA ALA A 163 22.85 2.65 -31.47
C ALA A 163 22.13 2.52 -32.84
N LEU A 164 22.13 1.33 -33.43
CA LEU A 164 21.51 1.04 -34.72
C LEU A 164 20.01 0.66 -34.63
N MET A 165 19.49 0.43 -33.45
CA MET A 165 18.16 -0.16 -33.25
C MET A 165 17.04 0.64 -33.92
N ASN A 166 17.05 1.96 -33.80
CA ASN A 166 16.04 2.86 -34.39
C ASN A 166 16.41 3.43 -35.77
N ASN A 167 17.33 2.78 -36.46
CA ASN A 167 17.78 3.28 -37.78
C ASN A 167 18.38 4.68 -37.74
N ALA A 168 19.22 4.97 -36.76
CA ALA A 168 19.87 6.26 -36.58
C ALA A 168 20.55 6.74 -37.87
N GLU A 169 20.24 7.95 -38.27
CA GLU A 169 20.86 8.64 -39.44
C GLU A 169 22.27 9.10 -39.10
N VAL A 170 22.47 9.50 -37.85
CA VAL A 170 23.73 10.00 -37.32
C VAL A 170 24.21 9.11 -36.18
N ILE A 171 25.48 8.72 -36.25
CA ILE A 171 26.17 7.97 -35.18
C ILE A 171 27.17 8.88 -34.53
N LEU A 172 27.05 9.03 -33.21
CA LEU A 172 27.97 9.80 -32.37
C LEU A 172 28.78 8.79 -31.54
N ALA A 173 30.09 8.75 -31.81
CA ALA A 173 31.00 7.79 -31.16
C ALA A 173 32.03 8.56 -30.33
N ASP A 174 31.96 8.42 -29.00
CA ASP A 174 32.92 9.00 -28.06
C ASP A 174 33.99 7.97 -27.73
N GLU A 175 35.21 8.17 -28.18
CA GLU A 175 36.37 7.28 -27.99
C GLU A 175 36.04 5.80 -28.20
N PRO A 176 35.49 5.39 -29.36
CA PRO A 176 34.88 4.06 -29.53
C PRO A 176 35.86 2.90 -29.38
N THR A 177 37.18 3.14 -29.34
CA THR A 177 38.25 2.16 -29.22
C THR A 177 39.05 2.33 -27.94
N GLY A 178 38.83 3.38 -27.15
CA GLY A 178 39.71 3.78 -26.04
C GLY A 178 39.82 2.75 -24.90
N ALA A 179 38.82 1.89 -24.73
CA ALA A 179 38.81 0.83 -23.71
C ALA A 179 39.01 -0.57 -24.29
N LEU A 180 39.50 -0.70 -25.53
CA LEU A 180 39.60 -1.96 -26.25
C LEU A 180 41.06 -2.34 -26.52
N ASP A 181 41.33 -3.65 -26.62
CA ASP A 181 42.57 -4.14 -27.21
C ASP A 181 42.63 -3.81 -28.73
N LYS A 182 43.85 -3.83 -29.29
CA LYS A 182 44.10 -3.43 -30.69
C LYS A 182 43.26 -4.18 -31.70
N LYS A 183 43.00 -5.52 -31.47
CA LYS A 183 42.23 -6.33 -32.38
C LYS A 183 40.76 -5.96 -32.34
N SER A 184 40.16 -5.90 -31.16
CA SER A 184 38.78 -5.48 -30.96
C SER A 184 38.54 -4.06 -31.42
N GLY A 185 39.51 -3.16 -31.19
CA GLY A 185 39.44 -1.78 -31.67
C GLY A 185 39.37 -1.70 -33.21
N GLN A 186 40.20 -2.48 -33.92
CA GLN A 186 40.16 -2.50 -35.39
C GLN A 186 38.82 -3.07 -35.93
N GLU A 187 38.27 -4.10 -35.27
CA GLU A 187 36.95 -4.66 -35.65
C GLU A 187 35.82 -3.61 -35.49
N VAL A 188 35.84 -2.82 -34.40
CA VAL A 188 34.90 -1.72 -34.19
C VAL A 188 35.03 -0.64 -35.27
N LEU A 189 36.25 -0.26 -35.61
CA LEU A 189 36.49 0.73 -36.67
C LEU A 189 36.02 0.21 -38.04
N HIS A 190 36.21 -1.07 -38.34
CA HIS A 190 35.71 -1.67 -39.57
C HIS A 190 34.16 -1.59 -39.62
N ILE A 191 33.47 -1.87 -38.50
CA ILE A 191 32.01 -1.71 -38.43
C ILE A 191 31.58 -0.27 -38.70
N LEU A 192 32.30 0.75 -38.18
CA LEU A 192 32.00 2.15 -38.44
C LEU A 192 32.24 2.50 -39.92
N ASP A 193 33.32 1.98 -40.55
CA ASP A 193 33.57 2.15 -41.98
C ASP A 193 32.43 1.56 -42.85
N GLU A 194 31.93 0.35 -42.51
CA GLU A 194 30.77 -0.25 -43.19
C GLU A 194 29.51 0.60 -43.05
N LEU A 195 29.23 1.14 -41.87
CA LEU A 195 28.06 2.00 -41.59
C LEU A 195 28.17 3.33 -42.39
N HIS A 196 29.39 3.86 -42.54
CA HIS A 196 29.62 5.05 -43.39
C HIS A 196 29.37 4.71 -44.87
N GLN A 197 29.81 3.55 -45.35
CA GLN A 197 29.55 3.09 -46.73
C GLN A 197 28.04 2.88 -46.99
N GLU A 198 27.24 2.55 -45.95
CA GLU A 198 25.79 2.52 -46.02
C GLU A 198 25.14 3.93 -46.13
N GLY A 199 25.93 5.01 -46.05
CA GLY A 199 25.47 6.41 -46.19
C GLY A 199 25.10 7.06 -44.88
N ARG A 200 25.48 6.50 -43.70
CA ARG A 200 25.25 7.14 -42.40
C ARG A 200 26.27 8.24 -42.15
N THR A 201 25.83 9.30 -41.46
CA THR A 201 26.71 10.34 -40.95
C THR A 201 27.38 9.84 -39.66
N ILE A 202 28.71 9.88 -39.57
CA ILE A 202 29.46 9.39 -38.41
C ILE A 202 30.32 10.53 -37.87
N ILE A 203 30.20 10.76 -36.56
CA ILE A 203 31.05 11.71 -35.84
C ILE A 203 31.81 10.93 -34.78
N ILE A 204 33.13 10.93 -34.90
CA ILE A 204 34.02 10.25 -33.96
C ILE A 204 34.76 11.30 -33.14
N VAL A 205 34.63 11.25 -31.84
CA VAL A 205 35.49 12.00 -30.91
C VAL A 205 36.63 11.11 -30.48
N THR A 206 37.85 11.54 -30.67
CA THR A 206 39.03 10.76 -30.29
C THR A 206 40.25 11.64 -30.04
N HIS A 207 41.18 11.14 -29.22
CA HIS A 207 42.53 11.73 -29.11
C HIS A 207 43.57 10.94 -29.92
N ASP A 208 43.18 9.78 -30.50
CA ASP A 208 44.05 8.95 -31.33
C ASP A 208 43.99 9.38 -32.79
N MET A 209 45.10 9.85 -33.34
CA MET A 209 45.23 10.27 -34.74
C MET A 209 45.03 9.12 -35.74
N GLN A 210 45.39 7.87 -35.37
CA GLN A 210 45.17 6.71 -36.24
C GLN A 210 43.68 6.43 -36.47
N VAL A 211 42.88 6.66 -35.43
CA VAL A 211 41.42 6.59 -35.55
C VAL A 211 40.87 7.78 -36.39
N ALA A 212 41.38 8.99 -36.16
CA ALA A 212 40.95 10.21 -36.85
C ALA A 212 41.24 10.19 -38.33
N GLU A 213 42.39 9.63 -38.77
CA GLU A 213 42.81 9.52 -40.17
C GLU A 213 41.85 8.68 -41.04
N ARG A 214 41.00 7.84 -40.44
CA ARG A 214 39.93 7.11 -41.16
C ARG A 214 38.79 7.99 -41.60
N ALA A 215 38.59 9.13 -40.92
CA ALA A 215 37.52 10.08 -41.30
C ALA A 215 37.89 10.92 -42.54
N GLU A 216 36.85 11.29 -43.28
CA GLU A 216 37.02 12.18 -44.47
C GLU A 216 37.39 13.61 -44.08
N ARG A 217 37.07 14.01 -42.85
CA ARG A 217 37.30 15.36 -42.32
C ARG A 217 37.72 15.32 -40.88
N ILE A 218 38.77 16.04 -40.57
CA ILE A 218 39.33 16.11 -39.21
C ILE A 218 39.19 17.56 -38.72
N ILE A 219 38.48 17.72 -37.59
CA ILE A 219 38.25 18.99 -36.89
C ILE A 219 39.07 18.95 -35.61
N GLU A 220 40.00 19.89 -35.48
CA GLU A 220 40.86 20.00 -34.31
C GLU A 220 40.35 21.11 -33.38
N ILE A 221 40.13 20.73 -32.09
CA ILE A 221 39.66 21.65 -31.06
C ILE A 221 40.75 21.83 -30.00
N SER A 222 41.07 23.09 -29.70
CA SER A 222 41.92 23.46 -28.56
C SER A 222 41.27 24.59 -27.79
N ASP A 223 41.28 24.52 -26.45
CA ASP A 223 40.79 25.54 -25.53
C ASP A 223 39.36 26.03 -25.83
N GLY A 224 38.51 25.14 -26.36
CA GLY A 224 37.13 25.43 -26.69
C GLY A 224 36.89 26.10 -28.03
N GLU A 225 37.91 26.22 -28.90
CA GLU A 225 37.84 26.80 -30.22
C GLU A 225 38.24 25.79 -31.31
N ILE A 226 37.66 25.89 -32.51
CA ILE A 226 38.10 25.10 -33.66
C ILE A 226 39.34 25.78 -34.24
N ILE A 227 40.49 25.10 -34.12
CA ILE A 227 41.79 25.62 -34.61
C ILE A 227 42.14 25.12 -36.01
N ALA A 228 41.60 23.98 -36.43
CA ALA A 228 41.81 23.45 -37.78
C ALA A 228 40.59 22.65 -38.26
N ASP A 229 40.33 22.71 -39.56
CA ASP A 229 39.28 21.95 -40.26
C ASP A 229 39.88 21.45 -41.57
N LYS A 230 40.38 20.22 -41.56
CA LYS A 230 41.14 19.61 -42.65
C LYS A 230 40.38 18.47 -43.30
N ARG A 231 40.30 18.43 -44.63
CA ARG A 231 39.80 17.25 -45.35
C ARG A 231 40.94 16.26 -45.57
N SER A 232 40.71 15.01 -45.18
CA SER A 232 41.67 13.92 -45.42
C SER A 232 41.70 13.59 -46.94
N ARG A 233 42.91 13.28 -47.47
CA ARG A 233 43.07 12.91 -48.89
C ARG A 233 42.54 11.49 -49.24
N VAL A 234 42.05 10.74 -48.26
CA VAL A 234 41.63 9.32 -48.39
C VAL A 234 40.20 9.17 -49.00
N ALA A 235 39.48 10.25 -49.22
CA ALA A 235 38.11 10.21 -49.71
C ALA A 235 38.00 9.87 -51.19
N LYS A 236 37.96 8.62 -51.57
CA LYS A 236 37.42 8.14 -52.85
C LYS A 236 36.66 6.82 -52.69
N THR A 237 35.54 6.84 -52.00
CA THR A 237 34.54 5.77 -52.18
C THR A 237 33.23 6.45 -52.56
N LYS A 238 32.80 6.24 -53.81
CA LYS A 238 31.49 6.69 -54.27
C LYS A 238 30.42 6.00 -53.42
N VAL A 239 29.76 6.76 -52.55
CA VAL A 239 28.59 6.31 -51.78
C VAL A 239 27.52 5.79 -52.75
N GLY A 240 27.31 4.50 -52.74
CA GLY A 240 26.27 3.86 -53.55
C GLY A 240 24.88 4.26 -53.03
N ARG A 241 24.18 5.08 -53.78
CA ARG A 241 22.82 5.61 -53.48
C ARG A 241 21.71 4.56 -53.42
N LYS A 242 22.00 3.26 -53.25
CA LYS A 242 21.03 2.18 -53.43
C LYS A 242 20.19 1.77 -52.20
N SER A 243 20.47 2.25 -50.97
CA SER A 243 19.79 1.71 -49.77
C SER A 243 18.75 2.61 -49.12
N LEU A 244 18.62 3.88 -49.48
CA LEU A 244 17.72 4.81 -48.81
C LEU A 244 16.21 4.61 -49.13
N GLN A 245 15.87 3.96 -50.24
CA GLN A 245 14.47 3.75 -50.64
C GLN A 245 13.84 2.51 -49.98
N GLU A 246 14.60 1.47 -49.67
CA GLU A 246 14.09 0.30 -48.90
C GLU A 246 13.85 0.63 -47.42
N GLN A 247 14.55 1.63 -46.88
CA GLN A 247 14.44 2.05 -45.49
C GLN A 247 13.20 2.89 -45.17
N GLN A 248 12.55 3.51 -46.18
CA GLN A 248 11.30 4.26 -45.99
C GLN A 248 10.08 3.36 -45.70
N ASN A 249 10.11 2.09 -46.10
CA ASN A 249 9.03 1.15 -45.88
C ASN A 249 8.91 0.72 -44.41
N LEU A 250 9.91 0.91 -43.55
CA LEU A 250 9.85 0.59 -42.11
C LEU A 250 9.19 1.69 -41.28
N LYS A 251 9.03 2.93 -41.81
CA LYS A 251 8.23 3.97 -41.16
C LYS A 251 6.72 3.71 -41.16
N GLY A 252 6.25 2.74 -41.95
CA GLY A 252 4.85 2.34 -42.09
C GLY A 252 4.39 1.23 -41.14
N GLN A 253 5.28 0.61 -40.36
CA GLN A 253 4.87 -0.45 -39.44
C GLN A 253 4.19 0.14 -38.21
N GLN A 254 2.87 0.09 -38.27
CA GLN A 254 1.86 0.16 -37.20
C GLN A 254 2.32 0.94 -35.94
N LYS A 255 2.11 2.25 -35.97
CA LYS A 255 1.93 2.99 -34.72
C LYS A 255 0.73 2.34 -34.02
N LEU A 256 0.98 1.60 -32.98
CA LEU A 256 -0.05 1.09 -32.08
C LEU A 256 -0.96 2.25 -31.64
N GLY A 257 -2.28 2.01 -31.60
CA GLY A 257 -3.21 3.03 -31.09
C GLY A 257 -2.78 3.52 -29.71
N PHE A 258 -3.08 4.77 -29.38
CA PHE A 258 -2.63 5.47 -28.15
C PHE A 258 -2.78 4.60 -26.89
N PHE A 259 -3.92 3.93 -26.70
CA PHE A 259 -4.19 3.04 -25.55
C PHE A 259 -3.30 1.80 -25.54
N ARG A 260 -3.04 1.19 -26.69
CA ARG A 260 -2.21 -0.03 -26.76
C ARG A 260 -0.73 0.30 -26.51
N SER A 261 -0.24 1.44 -27.01
CA SER A 261 1.12 1.90 -26.72
C SER A 261 1.33 2.31 -25.27
N PHE A 262 0.29 2.84 -24.61
CA PHE A 262 0.32 3.14 -23.17
C PHE A 262 0.40 1.86 -22.34
N PHE A 263 -0.44 0.85 -22.65
CA PHE A 263 -0.46 -0.41 -21.93
C PHE A 263 0.83 -1.22 -22.12
N GLU A 264 1.42 -1.19 -23.31
CA GLU A 264 2.72 -1.86 -23.54
C GLU A 264 3.86 -1.18 -22.76
N ARG A 265 3.90 0.16 -22.72
CA ARG A 265 4.88 0.88 -21.89
C ARG A 265 4.70 0.61 -20.41
N PHE A 266 3.46 0.57 -19.94
CA PHE A 266 3.14 0.21 -18.56
C PHE A 266 3.62 -1.22 -18.24
N ARG A 267 3.34 -2.19 -19.11
CA ARG A 267 3.82 -3.57 -18.95
C ARG A 267 5.33 -3.66 -18.89
N GLU A 268 6.03 -2.93 -19.77
CA GLU A 268 7.50 -2.89 -19.75
C GLU A 268 8.05 -2.25 -18.48
N ALA A 269 7.47 -1.14 -18.03
CA ALA A 269 7.85 -0.52 -16.76
C ALA A 269 7.60 -1.46 -15.57
N PHE A 270 6.51 -2.22 -15.61
CA PHE A 270 6.19 -3.23 -14.61
C PHE A 270 7.23 -4.38 -14.60
N VAL A 271 7.58 -4.91 -15.77
CA VAL A 271 8.61 -5.98 -15.88
C VAL A 271 9.97 -5.46 -15.42
N MET A 272 10.34 -4.24 -15.80
CA MET A 272 11.59 -3.59 -15.36
C MET A 272 11.62 -3.38 -13.84
N ALA A 273 10.49 -2.97 -13.24
CA ALA A 273 10.38 -2.84 -11.78
C ALA A 273 10.56 -4.19 -11.07
N LEU A 274 9.96 -5.27 -11.58
CA LEU A 274 10.15 -6.61 -11.03
C LEU A 274 11.61 -7.09 -11.15
N LEU A 275 12.28 -6.81 -12.27
CA LEU A 275 13.70 -7.16 -12.44
C LEU A 275 14.58 -6.38 -11.48
N ALA A 276 14.34 -5.09 -11.30
CA ALA A 276 15.05 -4.23 -10.34
C ALA A 276 14.87 -4.72 -8.90
N MET A 277 13.63 -5.07 -8.51
CA MET A 277 13.33 -5.63 -7.18
C MET A 277 14.08 -6.95 -6.93
N ASN A 278 14.18 -7.81 -7.94
CA ASN A 278 14.86 -9.10 -7.82
C ASN A 278 16.40 -8.95 -7.81
N ALA A 279 16.94 -7.91 -8.43
CA ALA A 279 18.39 -7.61 -8.42
C ALA A 279 18.88 -7.19 -7.01
N HIS A 280 18.06 -6.46 -6.24
CA HIS A 280 18.42 -5.91 -4.93
C HIS A 280 17.49 -6.41 -3.81
N ARG A 281 17.38 -7.74 -3.64
CA ARG A 281 16.42 -8.41 -2.75
C ARG A 281 16.41 -7.90 -1.31
N MET A 282 17.58 -7.72 -0.71
CA MET A 282 17.70 -7.27 0.69
C MET A 282 17.15 -5.85 0.89
N ARG A 283 17.43 -4.94 -0.06
CA ARG A 283 16.92 -3.58 -0.01
C ARG A 283 15.39 -3.56 -0.18
N THR A 284 14.91 -4.30 -1.18
CA THR A 284 13.47 -4.43 -1.44
C THR A 284 12.74 -4.99 -0.21
N PHE A 285 13.31 -6.01 0.44
CA PHE A 285 12.76 -6.58 1.68
C PHE A 285 12.72 -5.55 2.82
N LEU A 286 13.84 -4.81 3.05
CA LEU A 286 13.87 -3.78 4.09
C LEU A 286 12.85 -2.66 3.82
N THR A 287 12.69 -2.27 2.56
CA THR A 287 11.69 -1.27 2.17
C THR A 287 10.27 -1.75 2.46
N MET A 288 9.98 -3.00 2.09
CA MET A 288 8.67 -3.60 2.33
C MET A 288 8.40 -3.81 3.82
N LEU A 289 9.42 -4.05 4.65
CA LEU A 289 9.26 -4.39 6.07
C LEU A 289 8.47 -3.32 6.84
N GLY A 290 8.76 -2.04 6.60
CA GLY A 290 8.01 -0.93 7.21
C GLY A 290 6.53 -0.94 6.82
N VAL A 291 6.23 -1.22 5.56
CA VAL A 291 4.85 -1.32 5.04
C VAL A 291 4.16 -2.58 5.58
N ILE A 292 4.86 -3.72 5.61
CA ILE A 292 4.34 -5.00 6.14
C ILE A 292 3.92 -4.84 7.60
N ILE A 293 4.81 -4.31 8.44
CA ILE A 293 4.52 -4.11 9.87
C ILE A 293 3.39 -3.09 10.05
N GLY A 294 3.43 -1.97 9.33
CA GLY A 294 2.41 -0.93 9.43
C GLY A 294 1.01 -1.44 9.08
N ILE A 295 0.88 -2.13 7.95
CA ILE A 295 -0.42 -2.67 7.50
C ILE A 295 -0.86 -3.87 8.35
N GLY A 296 0.07 -4.74 8.72
CA GLY A 296 -0.24 -5.87 9.62
C GLY A 296 -0.77 -5.41 10.97
N ALA A 297 -0.16 -4.37 11.54
CA ALA A 297 -0.62 -3.76 12.78
C ALA A 297 -2.03 -3.13 12.63
N ILE A 298 -2.29 -2.39 11.54
CA ILE A 298 -3.60 -1.79 11.27
C ILE A 298 -4.69 -2.85 11.22
N ILE A 299 -4.48 -3.90 10.42
CA ILE A 299 -5.46 -4.97 10.25
C ILE A 299 -5.72 -5.70 11.57
N ALA A 300 -4.67 -6.05 12.32
CA ALA A 300 -4.82 -6.70 13.61
C ALA A 300 -5.56 -5.82 14.62
N MET A 301 -5.26 -4.51 14.67
CA MET A 301 -5.92 -3.57 15.57
C MET A 301 -7.39 -3.34 15.21
N VAL A 302 -7.71 -3.16 13.94
CA VAL A 302 -9.11 -3.00 13.50
C VAL A 302 -9.90 -4.28 13.78
N ALA A 303 -9.31 -5.44 13.52
CA ALA A 303 -9.95 -6.73 13.80
C ALA A 303 -10.18 -6.94 15.31
N LEU A 304 -9.23 -6.51 16.15
CA LEU A 304 -9.38 -6.54 17.61
C LEU A 304 -10.49 -5.60 18.08
N GLY A 305 -10.55 -4.39 17.54
CA GLY A 305 -11.62 -3.42 17.84
C GLY A 305 -13.01 -3.96 17.49
N ASN A 306 -13.15 -4.55 16.30
CA ASN A 306 -14.41 -5.18 15.87
C ASN A 306 -14.78 -6.37 16.75
N GLY A 307 -13.82 -7.25 17.08
CA GLY A 307 -14.04 -8.40 17.96
C GLY A 307 -14.45 -7.99 19.38
N THR A 308 -13.81 -6.95 19.92
CA THR A 308 -14.18 -6.37 21.23
C THR A 308 -15.59 -5.80 21.20
N ARG A 309 -15.94 -5.06 20.13
CA ARG A 309 -17.28 -4.51 19.94
C ARG A 309 -18.34 -5.62 19.86
N GLU A 310 -18.08 -6.67 19.11
CA GLU A 310 -19.00 -7.82 18.98
C GLU A 310 -19.20 -8.52 20.32
N LYS A 311 -18.11 -8.75 21.06
CA LYS A 311 -18.17 -9.36 22.40
C LYS A 311 -18.96 -8.51 23.40
N ILE A 312 -18.76 -7.18 23.37
CA ILE A 312 -19.53 -6.25 24.19
C ILE A 312 -21.03 -6.34 23.85
N LEU A 313 -21.36 -6.30 22.54
CA LEU A 313 -22.76 -6.40 22.09
C LEU A 313 -23.39 -7.76 22.47
N GLU A 314 -22.65 -8.85 22.40
CA GLU A 314 -23.10 -10.17 22.84
C GLU A 314 -23.39 -10.17 24.34
N ASN A 315 -22.50 -9.60 25.15
CA ASN A 315 -22.71 -9.48 26.59
C ASN A 315 -23.95 -8.62 26.92
N PHE A 316 -24.21 -7.54 26.15
CA PHE A 316 -25.41 -6.72 26.35
C PHE A 316 -26.71 -7.43 25.93
N LYS A 317 -26.67 -8.28 24.89
CA LYS A 317 -27.85 -9.08 24.51
C LYS A 317 -28.32 -10.01 25.64
N SER A 318 -27.40 -10.49 26.47
CA SER A 318 -27.71 -11.33 27.61
C SER A 318 -28.29 -10.57 28.81
N LEU A 319 -28.13 -9.23 28.87
CA LEU A 319 -28.69 -8.39 29.94
C LEU A 319 -30.12 -7.89 29.65
N GLY A 320 -30.73 -8.31 28.55
CA GLY A 320 -32.03 -7.82 28.11
C GLY A 320 -31.92 -6.48 27.35
N THR A 321 -32.52 -6.44 26.18
CA THR A 321 -32.58 -5.21 25.38
C THR A 321 -33.75 -4.34 25.82
N ASN A 322 -33.54 -3.02 25.83
CA ASN A 322 -34.59 -2.03 26.08
C ASN A 322 -35.25 -2.16 27.48
N THR A 323 -34.43 -2.37 28.54
CA THR A 323 -34.93 -2.53 29.90
C THR A 323 -34.53 -1.35 30.80
N LEU A 324 -35.48 -0.93 31.64
CA LEU A 324 -35.30 0.03 32.72
C LEU A 324 -35.41 -0.69 34.05
N THR A 325 -34.42 -0.59 34.91
CA THR A 325 -34.50 -1.15 36.25
C THR A 325 -34.58 -0.04 37.29
N ILE A 326 -35.62 -0.06 38.09
CA ILE A 326 -35.94 0.89 39.13
C ILE A 326 -35.46 0.36 40.44
N PHE A 327 -34.64 1.08 41.17
CA PHE A 327 -34.11 0.72 42.46
C PHE A 327 -34.51 1.75 43.54
N PRO A 328 -34.66 1.38 44.81
CA PRO A 328 -34.87 2.34 45.87
C PRO A 328 -33.60 3.16 46.14
N GLY A 329 -33.77 4.40 46.56
CA GLY A 329 -32.66 5.32 46.86
C GLY A 329 -32.37 6.32 45.73
N LYS A 330 -31.39 7.18 45.92
CA LYS A 330 -31.00 8.23 44.96
C LYS A 330 -29.86 7.80 44.04
N SER A 331 -29.12 6.73 44.40
CA SER A 331 -28.02 6.17 43.59
C SER A 331 -27.65 4.77 44.14
N PHE A 332 -26.81 4.03 43.39
CA PHE A 332 -26.25 2.74 43.83
C PHE A 332 -25.46 2.82 45.13
N SER A 333 -24.89 3.96 45.45
CA SER A 333 -24.04 4.19 46.64
C SER A 333 -24.81 4.90 47.78
N ASP A 334 -26.15 4.95 47.73
CA ASP A 334 -26.94 5.60 48.75
C ASP A 334 -27.01 4.75 50.00
N PRO A 335 -26.41 5.15 51.14
CA PRO A 335 -26.44 4.38 52.39
C PRO A 335 -27.84 4.23 52.97
N GLN A 336 -28.79 5.06 52.53
CA GLN A 336 -30.18 4.99 53.01
C GLN A 336 -31.10 4.15 52.16
N ALA A 337 -30.63 3.65 50.97
CA ALA A 337 -31.41 2.84 50.07
C ALA A 337 -32.05 1.61 50.78
N GLU A 338 -31.35 1.00 51.71
CA GLU A 338 -31.88 -0.16 52.48
C GLU A 338 -33.06 0.17 53.40
N LYS A 339 -33.22 1.45 53.77
CA LYS A 339 -34.30 1.91 54.66
C LYS A 339 -35.53 2.36 53.88
N ILE A 340 -35.42 2.49 52.56
CA ILE A 340 -36.51 2.92 51.71
C ILE A 340 -37.37 1.71 51.36
N THR A 341 -38.62 1.73 51.79
CA THR A 341 -39.60 0.65 51.65
C THR A 341 -40.79 1.04 50.78
N SER A 342 -40.67 2.16 50.06
CA SER A 342 -41.73 2.72 49.22
C SER A 342 -41.98 1.92 47.96
N LEU A 343 -40.99 1.15 47.46
CA LEU A 343 -41.13 0.37 46.25
C LEU A 343 -41.87 -0.93 46.57
N VAL A 344 -43.08 -1.09 46.07
CA VAL A 344 -44.00 -2.17 46.38
C VAL A 344 -44.52 -2.89 45.11
N GLU A 345 -45.11 -4.06 45.28
CA GLU A 345 -45.71 -4.86 44.21
C GLU A 345 -46.75 -4.06 43.41
N ALA A 346 -47.55 -3.23 44.09
CA ALA A 346 -48.57 -2.37 43.45
C ALA A 346 -48.00 -1.37 42.46
N ASP A 347 -46.69 -1.01 42.57
CA ASP A 347 -46.02 -0.18 41.58
C ASP A 347 -45.68 -0.94 40.31
N ALA A 348 -45.29 -2.22 40.45
CA ALA A 348 -45.05 -3.08 39.30
C ALA A 348 -46.36 -3.35 38.53
N GLU A 349 -47.46 -3.57 39.27
CA GLU A 349 -48.77 -3.76 38.65
C GLU A 349 -49.25 -2.51 37.94
N ALA A 350 -49.11 -1.33 38.54
CA ALA A 350 -49.43 -0.06 37.91
C ALA A 350 -48.58 0.25 36.67
N LEU A 351 -47.30 -0.10 36.69
CA LEU A 351 -46.40 0.07 35.54
C LEU A 351 -46.76 -0.90 34.39
N SER A 352 -47.24 -2.09 34.68
CA SER A 352 -47.68 -3.05 33.65
C SER A 352 -48.90 -2.56 32.85
N GLY A 353 -49.71 -1.66 33.41
CA GLY A 353 -50.84 -1.04 32.74
C GLY A 353 -50.47 0.07 31.74
N LEU A 354 -49.18 0.47 31.61
CA LEU A 354 -48.79 1.56 30.73
C LEU A 354 -48.63 1.06 29.28
N PRO A 355 -49.11 1.79 28.26
CA PRO A 355 -49.17 1.31 26.88
C PRO A 355 -47.79 1.12 26.22
N TYR A 356 -46.72 1.74 26.73
CA TYR A 356 -45.36 1.66 26.25
C TYR A 356 -44.50 0.62 27.00
N VAL A 357 -45.11 -0.12 27.92
CA VAL A 357 -44.48 -1.17 28.71
C VAL A 357 -44.87 -2.53 28.16
N SER A 358 -43.93 -3.35 27.76
CA SER A 358 -44.17 -4.70 27.23
C SER A 358 -44.03 -5.80 28.28
N GLY A 359 -43.42 -5.52 29.44
CA GLY A 359 -43.32 -6.47 30.53
C GLY A 359 -42.75 -5.82 31.79
N VAL A 360 -43.20 -6.27 32.93
CA VAL A 360 -42.76 -5.80 34.25
C VAL A 360 -42.46 -6.98 35.14
N THR A 361 -41.37 -6.92 35.86
CA THR A 361 -41.01 -7.95 36.83
C THR A 361 -40.49 -7.33 38.11
N PRO A 362 -41.18 -7.53 39.25
CA PRO A 362 -40.61 -7.25 40.58
C PRO A 362 -39.44 -8.17 40.87
N GLN A 363 -38.46 -7.66 41.59
CA GLN A 363 -37.28 -8.44 42.00
C GLN A 363 -36.95 -8.19 43.47
N ILE A 364 -36.59 -9.27 44.13
CA ILE A 364 -36.08 -9.26 45.49
C ILE A 364 -34.95 -10.30 45.62
N SER A 365 -33.97 -10.08 46.45
CA SER A 365 -32.87 -11.01 46.62
C SER A 365 -32.65 -11.35 48.08
N ALA A 366 -32.30 -12.60 48.36
CA ALA A 366 -31.90 -13.09 49.66
C ALA A 366 -30.69 -13.99 49.50
N SER A 367 -29.77 -13.97 50.47
CA SER A 367 -28.67 -14.92 50.50
C SER A 367 -28.97 -16.06 51.45
N SER A 368 -28.80 -17.31 51.02
CA SER A 368 -29.04 -18.47 51.83
C SER A 368 -28.13 -19.63 51.42
N LYS A 369 -27.99 -20.58 52.34
CA LYS A 369 -27.30 -21.85 52.06
C LYS A 369 -28.25 -22.80 51.32
N VAL A 370 -27.72 -23.45 50.29
CA VAL A 370 -28.46 -24.45 49.52
C VAL A 370 -27.83 -25.80 49.75
N ARG A 371 -28.68 -26.79 50.10
CA ARG A 371 -28.23 -28.16 50.43
C ARG A 371 -28.97 -29.19 49.58
N PHE A 372 -28.17 -30.08 48.99
CA PHE A 372 -28.66 -31.28 48.34
C PHE A 372 -27.81 -32.47 48.75
N GLY A 373 -28.39 -33.40 49.49
CA GLY A 373 -27.65 -34.53 50.10
C GLY A 373 -26.53 -34.04 51.01
N ALA A 374 -25.29 -34.37 50.68
CA ALA A 374 -24.11 -33.97 51.44
C ALA A 374 -23.49 -32.64 50.95
N VAL A 375 -23.96 -32.10 49.86
CA VAL A 375 -23.41 -30.84 49.26
C VAL A 375 -24.16 -29.67 49.88
N GLU A 376 -23.41 -28.72 50.47
CA GLU A 376 -23.92 -27.43 50.96
C GLU A 376 -23.11 -26.28 50.36
N VAL A 377 -23.79 -25.31 49.75
CA VAL A 377 -23.15 -24.17 49.06
C VAL A 377 -23.93 -22.89 49.35
N ASN A 378 -23.25 -21.77 49.44
CA ASN A 378 -23.89 -20.46 49.51
C ASN A 378 -24.47 -20.06 48.15
N ALA A 379 -25.70 -19.59 48.13
CA ALA A 379 -26.37 -19.12 46.94
C ALA A 379 -27.14 -17.82 47.18
N VAL A 380 -27.27 -17.04 46.14
CA VAL A 380 -28.18 -15.88 46.07
C VAL A 380 -29.50 -16.37 45.49
N ILE A 381 -30.57 -16.15 46.24
CA ILE A 381 -31.92 -16.45 45.83
C ILE A 381 -32.49 -15.18 45.18
N ALA A 382 -32.73 -15.22 43.90
CA ALA A 382 -33.42 -14.17 43.18
C ALA A 382 -34.92 -14.48 43.15
N GLY A 383 -35.70 -13.75 43.90
CA GLY A 383 -37.16 -13.76 43.80
C GLY A 383 -37.58 -12.88 42.63
N VAL A 384 -38.23 -13.49 41.63
CA VAL A 384 -38.56 -12.80 40.37
C VAL A 384 -40.00 -13.10 39.92
N GLY A 385 -40.54 -12.26 39.06
CA GLY A 385 -41.85 -12.52 38.44
C GLY A 385 -41.75 -13.48 37.24
N GLU A 386 -42.91 -13.96 36.77
CA GLU A 386 -43.01 -14.88 35.62
C GLU A 386 -42.41 -14.33 34.31
N GLN A 387 -42.49 -13.00 34.11
CA GLN A 387 -41.97 -12.36 32.90
C GLN A 387 -40.45 -12.11 32.94
N PHE A 388 -39.77 -12.38 34.06
CA PHE A 388 -38.34 -12.12 34.25
C PHE A 388 -37.48 -12.79 33.18
N PHE A 389 -37.70 -14.07 32.94
CA PHE A 389 -36.88 -14.85 32.02
C PHE A 389 -36.99 -14.36 30.59
N GLN A 390 -38.18 -13.93 30.15
CA GLN A 390 -38.41 -13.33 28.84
C GLN A 390 -37.80 -11.92 28.77
N THR A 391 -37.99 -11.13 29.83
CA THR A 391 -37.46 -9.75 29.90
C THR A 391 -35.93 -9.72 29.87
N GLN A 392 -35.29 -10.71 30.50
CA GLN A 392 -33.81 -10.86 30.50
C GLN A 392 -33.30 -11.70 29.33
N GLY A 393 -34.14 -12.20 28.46
CA GLY A 393 -33.72 -13.00 27.30
C GLY A 393 -33.13 -14.38 27.67
N LEU A 394 -33.40 -14.88 28.87
CA LEU A 394 -32.90 -16.15 29.36
C LEU A 394 -33.63 -17.33 28.70
N LYS A 395 -32.88 -18.36 28.30
CA LYS A 395 -33.42 -19.55 27.63
C LYS A 395 -33.46 -20.74 28.55
N VAL A 396 -34.53 -21.52 28.47
CA VAL A 396 -34.65 -22.80 29.18
C VAL A 396 -33.63 -23.80 28.61
N PHE A 397 -32.76 -24.33 29.46
CA PHE A 397 -31.86 -25.42 29.10
C PHE A 397 -32.56 -26.80 29.27
N LYS A 398 -33.29 -26.98 30.38
CA LYS A 398 -34.11 -28.17 30.64
C LYS A 398 -35.30 -27.79 31.51
N GLY A 399 -36.47 -28.43 31.32
CA GLY A 399 -37.67 -28.19 32.10
C GLY A 399 -38.49 -27.00 31.61
N GLN A 400 -39.03 -26.23 32.52
CA GLN A 400 -39.89 -25.06 32.26
C GLN A 400 -39.65 -23.94 33.28
N PHE A 401 -40.05 -22.75 32.97
CA PHE A 401 -40.13 -21.63 33.93
C PHE A 401 -41.43 -21.72 34.72
N PHE A 402 -41.47 -21.05 35.88
CA PHE A 402 -42.71 -20.92 36.64
C PHE A 402 -43.61 -19.87 35.94
N ASP A 403 -44.92 -20.11 36.08
CA ASP A 403 -45.98 -19.31 35.50
C ASP A 403 -46.60 -18.31 36.52
N GLN A 404 -47.54 -17.50 36.07
CA GLN A 404 -48.29 -16.56 36.91
C GLN A 404 -49.00 -17.26 38.08
N LYS A 405 -49.45 -18.50 37.88
CA LYS A 405 -50.08 -19.31 38.94
C LYS A 405 -49.10 -19.66 40.04
N SER A 406 -47.89 -20.07 39.67
CA SER A 406 -46.81 -20.34 40.65
C SER A 406 -46.43 -19.10 41.48
N VAL A 407 -46.47 -17.91 40.85
CA VAL A 407 -46.23 -16.63 41.53
C VAL A 407 -47.38 -16.29 42.47
N HIS A 408 -48.63 -16.43 42.02
CA HIS A 408 -49.80 -16.13 42.82
C HIS A 408 -49.98 -17.09 44.01
N ASP A 409 -49.79 -18.40 43.79
CA ASP A 409 -49.93 -19.45 44.80
C ASP A 409 -48.73 -19.56 45.76
N ARG A 410 -47.70 -18.69 45.58
CA ARG A 410 -46.46 -18.71 46.37
C ARG A 410 -45.79 -20.09 46.34
N ALA A 411 -45.78 -20.71 45.16
CA ALA A 411 -45.19 -22.01 44.94
C ALA A 411 -43.69 -22.03 45.22
N VAL A 412 -43.16 -23.12 45.69
CA VAL A 412 -41.72 -23.29 45.93
C VAL A 412 -41.05 -23.96 44.72
N ASP A 413 -41.35 -23.40 43.55
CA ASP A 413 -40.85 -23.85 42.26
C ASP A 413 -39.50 -23.17 41.97
N LEU A 414 -38.46 -23.99 41.94
CA LEU A 414 -37.07 -23.53 41.81
C LEU A 414 -36.57 -23.67 40.35
N VAL A 415 -36.00 -22.61 39.83
CA VAL A 415 -35.21 -22.63 38.58
C VAL A 415 -33.75 -22.38 38.95
N ILE A 416 -32.86 -23.23 38.46
CA ILE A 416 -31.42 -23.18 38.78
C ILE A 416 -30.62 -22.82 37.53
N GLU A 417 -29.46 -22.19 37.71
CA GLU A 417 -28.51 -22.00 36.64
C GLU A 417 -27.75 -23.29 36.32
N LYS A 418 -27.22 -23.40 35.13
CA LYS A 418 -26.44 -24.54 34.65
C LYS A 418 -25.18 -24.76 35.48
N GLU A 419 -24.55 -23.69 35.96
CA GLU A 419 -23.42 -23.73 36.88
C GLU A 419 -23.83 -24.36 38.22
N ALA A 420 -24.98 -23.99 38.74
CA ALA A 420 -25.53 -24.55 39.96
C ALA A 420 -25.79 -26.07 39.84
N LEU A 421 -26.16 -26.52 38.64
CA LEU A 421 -26.34 -27.93 38.34
C LEU A 421 -25.04 -28.72 38.53
N SER A 422 -23.91 -28.21 38.02
CA SER A 422 -22.60 -28.88 38.11
C SER A 422 -22.08 -28.97 39.55
N VAL A 423 -22.40 -27.97 40.36
CA VAL A 423 -21.97 -27.89 41.76
C VAL A 423 -22.84 -28.74 42.68
N LEU A 424 -24.18 -28.67 42.53
CA LEU A 424 -25.11 -29.39 43.40
C LEU A 424 -25.24 -30.87 43.03
N PHE A 425 -24.97 -31.26 41.77
CA PHE A 425 -25.13 -32.62 41.26
C PHE A 425 -23.84 -33.16 40.58
N PRO A 426 -22.68 -33.15 41.23
CA PRO A 426 -21.39 -33.44 40.61
C PRO A 426 -21.23 -34.86 40.06
N HIS A 427 -22.06 -35.81 40.54
CA HIS A 427 -21.96 -37.24 40.18
C HIS A 427 -23.27 -37.84 39.66
N SER A 428 -24.29 -37.02 39.38
CA SER A 428 -25.59 -37.51 38.97
C SER A 428 -25.82 -37.44 37.48
N TYR A 429 -25.97 -38.58 36.81
CA TYR A 429 -26.47 -38.67 35.43
C TYR A 429 -27.99 -38.51 35.34
N GLU A 430 -28.68 -38.38 36.48
CA GLU A 430 -30.13 -38.27 36.55
C GLU A 430 -30.58 -36.82 36.29
N SER A 431 -31.80 -36.70 35.77
CA SER A 431 -32.41 -35.37 35.55
C SER A 431 -32.57 -34.63 36.88
N PRO A 432 -32.14 -33.36 37.01
CA PRO A 432 -32.36 -32.56 38.21
C PRO A 432 -33.82 -32.18 38.40
N LEU A 433 -34.65 -32.32 37.36
CA LEU A 433 -36.06 -31.92 37.38
C LEU A 433 -36.87 -32.81 38.34
N GLY A 434 -37.70 -32.16 39.14
CA GLY A 434 -38.55 -32.81 40.15
C GLY A 434 -37.85 -33.13 41.48
N LYS A 435 -36.50 -32.99 41.57
CA LYS A 435 -35.77 -33.19 42.82
C LYS A 435 -36.01 -32.02 43.77
N VAL A 436 -36.04 -32.33 45.09
CA VAL A 436 -36.20 -31.32 46.14
C VAL A 436 -34.85 -30.94 46.71
N VAL A 437 -34.57 -29.66 46.75
CA VAL A 437 -33.35 -29.03 47.30
C VAL A 437 -33.77 -28.20 48.50
N HIS A 438 -33.00 -28.21 49.57
CA HIS A 438 -33.25 -27.38 50.74
C HIS A 438 -32.53 -26.03 50.55
N VAL A 439 -33.31 -24.96 50.45
CA VAL A 439 -32.82 -23.57 50.39
C VAL A 439 -33.03 -22.96 51.75
N GLY A 440 -31.98 -22.89 52.57
CA GLY A 440 -32.12 -22.65 54.00
C GLY A 440 -33.00 -23.71 54.66
N ASN A 441 -34.10 -23.29 55.25
CA ASN A 441 -35.09 -24.19 55.88
C ASN A 441 -36.29 -24.50 54.93
N VAL A 442 -36.29 -24.04 53.69
CA VAL A 442 -37.42 -24.20 52.78
C VAL A 442 -37.11 -25.29 51.75
N PRO A 443 -37.90 -26.38 51.66
CA PRO A 443 -37.74 -27.36 50.60
C PRO A 443 -38.30 -26.79 49.29
N ALA A 444 -37.45 -26.71 48.24
CA ALA A 444 -37.80 -26.20 46.93
C ALA A 444 -37.65 -27.29 45.85
N ARG A 445 -38.61 -27.38 44.93
CA ARG A 445 -38.61 -28.36 43.85
C ARG A 445 -38.04 -27.76 42.58
N ILE A 446 -37.04 -28.39 41.99
CA ILE A 446 -36.46 -27.97 40.74
C ILE A 446 -37.42 -28.25 39.59
N ILE A 447 -37.90 -27.21 38.90
CA ILE A 447 -38.80 -27.32 37.76
C ILE A 447 -38.09 -26.98 36.43
N GLY A 448 -36.97 -26.22 36.48
CA GLY A 448 -36.23 -25.79 35.30
C GLY A 448 -34.77 -25.55 35.57
N VAL A 449 -34.00 -25.59 34.48
CA VAL A 449 -32.60 -25.21 34.43
C VAL A 449 -32.46 -24.15 33.35
N VAL A 450 -31.83 -23.03 33.66
CA VAL A 450 -31.58 -21.93 32.75
C VAL A 450 -30.11 -21.91 32.35
N ASP A 451 -29.85 -21.62 31.08
CA ASP A 451 -28.50 -21.37 30.58
C ASP A 451 -28.23 -19.88 30.77
N SER A 452 -27.62 -19.54 31.90
CA SER A 452 -27.20 -18.18 32.20
C SER A 452 -25.82 -17.97 31.58
N GLN A 453 -25.72 -17.10 30.58
CA GLN A 453 -24.42 -16.70 30.03
C GLN A 453 -23.73 -15.62 30.90
N ASN A 454 -24.09 -15.51 32.15
CA ASN A 454 -23.65 -14.44 33.05
C ASN A 454 -22.24 -14.62 33.62
N ASN A 455 -21.25 -14.77 32.77
CA ASN A 455 -19.88 -14.35 33.12
C ASN A 455 -19.61 -12.87 32.74
N ALA A 456 -20.67 -12.07 32.47
CA ALA A 456 -20.56 -10.67 32.03
C ALA A 456 -20.28 -9.69 33.17
N SER A 457 -20.50 -10.06 34.40
CA SER A 457 -20.25 -9.15 35.54
C SER A 457 -18.96 -9.48 36.23
N GLY A 458 -17.83 -9.63 35.65
CA GLY A 458 -16.50 -9.67 36.28
C GLY A 458 -16.38 -10.10 37.75
N ASP A 459 -17.48 -10.48 38.35
CA ASP A 459 -17.58 -10.90 39.72
C ASP A 459 -17.22 -12.40 39.78
N THR A 460 -15.98 -12.64 40.14
CA THR A 460 -15.44 -13.98 40.41
C THR A 460 -15.98 -14.61 41.70
N SER A 461 -17.06 -14.05 42.25
CA SER A 461 -17.74 -14.68 43.36
C SER A 461 -18.43 -15.96 42.87
N ASN A 462 -17.94 -17.12 43.33
CA ASN A 462 -18.50 -18.46 43.12
C ASN A 462 -19.90 -18.61 43.75
N THR A 463 -20.74 -17.56 43.70
CA THR A 463 -22.04 -17.54 44.37
C THR A 463 -23.09 -17.98 43.35
N LEU A 464 -23.66 -19.14 43.57
CA LEU A 464 -24.71 -19.70 42.71
C LEU A 464 -25.96 -18.84 42.74
N GLN A 465 -26.60 -18.63 41.59
CA GLN A 465 -27.90 -17.96 41.50
C GLN A 465 -29.04 -18.99 41.36
N LEU A 466 -30.10 -18.75 42.09
CA LEU A 466 -31.31 -19.58 42.12
C LEU A 466 -32.52 -18.67 41.97
N TYR A 467 -33.46 -19.04 41.15
CA TYR A 467 -34.66 -18.25 40.87
C TYR A 467 -35.88 -18.88 41.48
N LEU A 468 -36.62 -18.12 42.29
CA LEU A 468 -37.90 -18.48 42.88
C LEU A 468 -38.95 -17.40 42.62
N PRO A 469 -40.26 -17.69 42.69
CA PRO A 469 -41.27 -16.64 42.67
C PRO A 469 -41.00 -15.58 43.76
N TYR A 470 -41.05 -14.29 43.41
CA TYR A 470 -40.74 -13.19 44.34
C TYR A 470 -41.66 -13.24 45.57
N THR A 471 -42.95 -13.61 45.40
CA THR A 471 -43.94 -13.78 46.45
C THR A 471 -43.55 -14.86 47.46
N THR A 472 -42.88 -15.94 47.00
CA THR A 472 -42.34 -17.00 47.83
C THR A 472 -41.15 -16.50 48.64
N VAL A 473 -40.24 -15.73 47.99
CA VAL A 473 -39.05 -15.18 48.67
C VAL A 473 -39.47 -14.17 49.72
N GLN A 474 -40.42 -13.27 49.41
CA GLN A 474 -40.98 -12.31 50.35
C GLN A 474 -41.53 -13.01 51.62
N THR A 475 -42.38 -14.02 51.42
CA THR A 475 -43.12 -14.62 52.55
C THR A 475 -42.33 -15.65 53.34
N ARG A 476 -41.48 -16.47 52.66
CA ARG A 476 -40.82 -17.61 53.32
C ARG A 476 -39.38 -17.35 53.73
N PHE A 477 -38.71 -16.35 53.13
CA PHE A 477 -37.32 -16.05 53.42
C PHE A 477 -37.11 -14.71 54.16
N LEU A 478 -37.85 -13.66 53.78
CA LEU A 478 -37.62 -12.31 54.27
C LEU A 478 -38.70 -11.79 55.22
N GLY A 479 -39.94 -12.24 55.09
CA GLY A 479 -41.06 -11.77 55.89
C GLY A 479 -41.47 -10.33 55.60
N THR A 480 -41.23 -9.83 54.38
CA THR A 480 -41.51 -8.46 53.93
C THR A 480 -42.45 -8.49 52.72
N THR A 481 -43.08 -7.33 52.42
CA THR A 481 -43.89 -7.12 51.22
C THR A 481 -43.19 -6.17 50.22
N GLU A 482 -42.00 -5.75 50.54
CA GLU A 482 -41.20 -4.83 49.72
C GLU A 482 -40.56 -5.56 48.52
N VAL A 483 -40.23 -4.82 47.48
CA VAL A 483 -39.42 -5.24 46.36
C VAL A 483 -38.13 -4.41 46.32
N ARG A 484 -37.03 -5.05 45.93
CA ARG A 484 -35.72 -4.39 45.88
C ARG A 484 -35.39 -3.80 44.52
N ALA A 485 -36.08 -4.22 43.48
CA ALA A 485 -36.02 -3.62 42.16
C ALA A 485 -37.30 -3.97 41.37
N ILE A 486 -37.65 -3.12 40.42
CA ILE A 486 -38.65 -3.41 39.42
C ILE A 486 -38.00 -3.24 38.06
N THR A 487 -37.91 -4.32 37.26
CA THR A 487 -37.43 -4.23 35.89
C THR A 487 -38.61 -4.13 34.94
N VAL A 488 -38.56 -3.10 34.10
CA VAL A 488 -39.57 -2.78 33.11
C VAL A 488 -38.94 -2.94 31.73
N ARG A 489 -39.56 -3.74 30.88
CA ARG A 489 -39.23 -3.83 29.46
C ARG A 489 -40.06 -2.86 28.68
N ILE A 490 -39.42 -2.01 27.93
CA ILE A 490 -40.09 -1.03 27.05
C ILE A 490 -40.39 -1.68 25.70
N ALA A 491 -41.45 -1.29 25.05
CA ALA A 491 -41.79 -1.71 23.69
C ALA A 491 -40.70 -1.26 22.70
N ASP A 492 -40.37 -2.12 21.72
CA ASP A 492 -39.22 -1.92 20.82
C ASP A 492 -39.37 -0.68 19.90
N ASP A 493 -40.58 -0.13 19.76
CA ASP A 493 -40.91 1.07 18.98
C ASP A 493 -40.81 2.39 19.75
N ILE A 494 -40.51 2.34 21.04
CA ILE A 494 -40.46 3.51 21.94
C ILE A 494 -39.01 3.79 22.37
N ASP A 495 -38.64 5.06 22.33
CA ASP A 495 -37.34 5.53 22.82
C ASP A 495 -37.22 5.30 24.34
N SER A 496 -36.16 4.64 24.76
CA SER A 496 -35.95 4.28 26.18
C SER A 496 -35.73 5.49 27.08
N HIS A 497 -35.18 6.60 26.60
CA HIS A 497 -34.99 7.83 27.38
C HIS A 497 -36.33 8.56 27.60
N LEU A 498 -37.19 8.54 26.57
CA LEU A 498 -38.53 9.09 26.70
C LEU A 498 -39.32 8.27 27.71
N ALA A 499 -39.28 6.94 27.60
CA ALA A 499 -39.96 6.03 28.52
C ALA A 499 -39.43 6.19 29.96
N GLU A 500 -38.13 6.33 30.15
CA GLU A 500 -37.52 6.63 31.45
C GLU A 500 -38.09 7.88 32.09
N THR A 501 -38.20 8.96 31.31
CA THR A 501 -38.75 10.24 31.78
C THR A 501 -40.22 10.10 32.17
N MET A 502 -40.99 9.35 31.40
CA MET A 502 -42.40 9.10 31.66
C MET A 502 -42.63 8.24 32.92
N ILE A 503 -41.88 7.15 33.06
CA ILE A 503 -41.90 6.28 34.24
C ILE A 503 -41.45 7.05 35.48
N LYS A 504 -40.41 7.85 35.39
CA LYS A 504 -39.96 8.70 36.49
C LYS A 504 -41.06 9.63 36.98
N ARG A 505 -41.73 10.34 36.08
CA ARG A 505 -42.87 11.22 36.42
C ARG A 505 -44.04 10.45 37.02
N PHE A 506 -44.35 9.29 36.49
CA PHE A 506 -45.42 8.45 36.97
C PHE A 506 -45.17 7.99 38.41
N LEU A 507 -43.97 7.50 38.71
CA LEU A 507 -43.62 7.04 40.06
C LEU A 507 -43.51 8.19 41.06
N ILE A 508 -42.98 9.38 40.68
CA ILE A 508 -42.96 10.57 41.55
C ILE A 508 -44.35 10.99 41.94
N MET A 509 -45.38 10.90 41.05
CA MET A 509 -46.76 11.19 41.39
C MET A 509 -47.35 10.18 42.40
N ARG A 510 -46.91 8.90 42.33
CA ARG A 510 -47.39 7.87 43.23
C ARG A 510 -46.72 7.91 44.62
N HIS A 511 -45.42 8.13 44.66
CA HIS A 511 -44.63 8.17 45.87
C HIS A 511 -44.64 9.53 46.59
N GLY A 512 -45.04 10.62 45.87
CA GLY A 512 -45.00 11.98 46.40
C GLY A 512 -43.59 12.60 46.47
N GLY A 513 -42.57 11.92 45.94
CA GLY A 513 -41.20 12.33 45.89
C GLY A 513 -40.30 11.42 45.09
N GLU A 514 -39.03 11.83 44.85
CA GLU A 514 -38.03 11.02 44.19
C GLU A 514 -37.21 10.23 45.21
N ASP A 515 -37.66 9.03 45.53
CA ASP A 515 -37.05 8.07 46.47
C ASP A 515 -36.51 6.81 45.81
N PHE A 516 -36.42 6.86 44.48
CA PHE A 516 -35.92 5.81 43.60
C PHE A 516 -34.98 6.37 42.54
N PHE A 517 -34.15 5.52 41.95
CA PHE A 517 -33.41 5.84 40.75
C PHE A 517 -33.64 4.78 39.66
N ILE A 518 -33.54 5.21 38.39
CA ILE A 518 -33.77 4.34 37.23
C ILE A 518 -32.42 4.10 36.54
N ARG A 519 -32.08 2.82 36.33
CA ARG A 519 -30.96 2.41 35.52
C ARG A 519 -31.46 2.02 34.14
N ASN A 520 -31.05 2.75 33.12
CA ASN A 520 -31.36 2.48 31.74
C ASN A 520 -30.24 1.63 31.11
N SER A 521 -30.58 0.41 30.69
CA SER A 521 -29.63 -0.51 30.06
C SER A 521 -29.12 0.03 28.70
N GLU A 522 -29.96 0.74 27.96
CA GLU A 522 -29.61 1.35 26.68
C GLU A 522 -28.58 2.47 26.85
N PHE A 523 -28.79 3.37 27.83
CA PHE A 523 -27.84 4.43 28.15
C PHE A 523 -26.46 3.89 28.51
N PHE A 524 -26.41 2.79 29.27
CA PHE A 524 -25.14 2.17 29.60
C PHE A 524 -24.46 1.56 28.37
N ARG A 525 -25.24 0.90 27.50
CA ARG A 525 -24.77 0.36 26.22
C ARG A 525 -24.20 1.48 25.34
N GLU A 526 -24.89 2.61 25.19
CA GLU A 526 -24.45 3.77 24.41
C GLU A 526 -23.11 4.32 24.93
N ARG A 527 -22.97 4.49 26.23
CA ARG A 527 -21.73 4.98 26.86
C ARG A 527 -20.55 4.06 26.62
N VAL A 528 -20.76 2.74 26.72
CA VAL A 528 -19.71 1.76 26.43
C VAL A 528 -19.33 1.79 24.94
N MET A 529 -20.33 1.90 24.06
CA MET A 529 -20.09 2.01 22.63
C MET A 529 -19.36 3.30 22.27
N GLU A 530 -19.72 4.44 22.85
CA GLU A 530 -19.02 5.72 22.69
C GLU A 530 -17.54 5.59 23.11
N SER A 531 -17.29 5.04 24.28
CA SER A 531 -15.93 4.77 24.77
C SER A 531 -15.13 3.86 23.84
N THR A 532 -15.76 2.81 23.32
CA THR A 532 -15.14 1.88 22.37
C THR A 532 -14.81 2.58 21.04
N ASN A 533 -15.68 3.47 20.56
CA ASN A 533 -15.43 4.25 19.36
C ASN A 533 -14.24 5.21 19.53
N ILE A 534 -14.13 5.86 20.70
CA ILE A 534 -12.99 6.74 21.03
C ILE A 534 -11.68 5.93 21.05
N LEU A 535 -11.67 4.76 21.68
CA LEU A 535 -10.51 3.87 21.69
C LEU A 535 -10.14 3.42 20.28
N THR A 536 -11.12 3.05 19.46
CA THR A 536 -10.89 2.65 18.07
C THR A 536 -10.30 3.81 17.24
N LEU A 537 -10.78 5.04 17.44
CA LEU A 537 -10.23 6.25 16.79
C LEU A 537 -8.77 6.48 17.20
N LEU A 538 -8.46 6.36 18.49
CA LEU A 538 -7.10 6.55 19.02
C LEU A 538 -6.14 5.51 18.43
N ILE A 539 -6.53 4.23 18.43
CA ILE A 539 -5.76 3.12 17.85
C ILE A 539 -5.54 3.34 16.35
N SER A 540 -6.59 3.74 15.62
CA SER A 540 -6.51 4.03 14.19
C SER A 540 -5.56 5.20 13.88
N SER A 541 -5.52 6.20 14.76
CA SER A 541 -4.60 7.35 14.63
C SER A 541 -3.14 6.92 14.80
N ILE A 542 -2.85 6.07 15.78
CA ILE A 542 -1.49 5.52 15.99
C ILE A 542 -1.06 4.68 14.78
N ALA A 543 -1.98 3.86 14.26
CA ALA A 543 -1.74 3.06 13.07
C ALA A 543 -1.48 3.92 11.82
N ALA A 544 -2.21 5.03 11.64
CA ALA A 544 -1.98 5.99 10.57
C ALA A 544 -0.59 6.64 10.67
N ILE A 545 -0.14 7.02 11.87
CA ILE A 545 1.22 7.56 12.10
C ILE A 545 2.27 6.51 11.72
N SER A 546 2.10 5.26 12.14
CA SER A 546 3.02 4.15 11.82
C SER A 546 3.13 3.94 10.29
N LEU A 547 2.01 4.10 9.58
CA LEU A 547 1.94 3.98 8.14
C LEU A 547 2.68 5.13 7.43
N VAL A 548 2.57 6.36 7.93
CA VAL A 548 3.33 7.52 7.43
C VAL A 548 4.83 7.31 7.63
N VAL A 549 5.25 6.80 8.79
CA VAL A 549 6.66 6.48 9.06
C VAL A 549 7.16 5.41 8.08
N GLY A 550 6.37 4.36 7.82
CA GLY A 550 6.66 3.35 6.78
C GLY A 550 6.81 3.99 5.38
N GLY A 551 5.93 4.93 5.03
CA GLY A 551 5.99 5.68 3.77
C GLY A 551 7.25 6.54 3.64
N ILE A 552 7.68 7.22 4.70
CA ILE A 552 8.94 7.96 4.73
C ILE A 552 10.12 7.00 4.52
N GLY A 553 10.06 5.80 5.10
CA GLY A 553 11.04 4.74 4.85
C GLY A 553 11.14 4.36 3.37
N VAL A 554 10.00 4.18 2.70
CA VAL A 554 9.94 3.94 1.23
C VAL A 554 10.57 5.10 0.47
N MET A 555 10.22 6.35 0.79
CA MET A 555 10.77 7.55 0.15
C MET A 555 12.29 7.61 0.27
N ASN A 556 12.83 7.41 1.48
CA ASN A 556 14.27 7.48 1.73
C ASN A 556 15.04 6.41 0.93
N ILE A 557 14.54 5.18 0.91
CA ILE A 557 15.17 4.09 0.16
C ILE A 557 15.07 4.33 -1.35
N MET A 558 13.96 4.87 -1.83
CA MET A 558 13.80 5.24 -3.25
C MET A 558 14.77 6.36 -3.66
N LEU A 559 15.03 7.35 -2.79
CA LEU A 559 16.03 8.40 -3.03
C LEU A 559 17.44 7.80 -3.17
N VAL A 560 17.80 6.87 -2.30
CA VAL A 560 19.08 6.14 -2.39
C VAL A 560 19.12 5.33 -3.68
N THR A 561 18.06 4.62 -4.03
CA THR A 561 17.97 3.83 -5.27
C THR A 561 18.16 4.71 -6.51
N VAL A 562 17.53 5.88 -6.56
CA VAL A 562 17.72 6.86 -7.64
C VAL A 562 19.18 7.31 -7.71
N SER A 563 19.82 7.62 -6.56
CA SER A 563 21.22 8.07 -6.54
C SER A 563 22.21 7.01 -7.01
N GLU A 564 21.99 5.74 -6.71
CA GLU A 564 22.82 4.63 -7.20
C GLU A 564 22.61 4.32 -8.69
N ARG A 565 21.40 4.60 -9.22
CA ARG A 565 21.04 4.32 -10.61
C ARG A 565 21.12 5.53 -11.52
N ILE A 566 21.84 6.59 -11.12
CA ILE A 566 21.97 7.84 -11.91
C ILE A 566 22.51 7.54 -13.31
N ASN A 567 23.57 6.73 -13.43
CA ASN A 567 24.15 6.34 -14.73
C ASN A 567 23.13 5.60 -15.62
N GLU A 568 22.37 4.66 -15.04
CA GLU A 568 21.32 3.93 -15.75
C GLU A 568 20.23 4.87 -16.30
N ILE A 569 19.80 5.83 -15.49
CA ILE A 569 18.83 6.87 -15.89
C ILE A 569 19.41 7.73 -17.02
N GLY A 570 20.69 8.14 -16.91
CA GLY A 570 21.39 8.90 -17.91
C GLY A 570 21.42 8.19 -19.27
N VAL A 571 21.75 6.90 -19.29
CA VAL A 571 21.74 6.08 -20.51
C VAL A 571 20.35 6.02 -21.14
N ARG A 572 19.30 5.79 -20.34
CA ARG A 572 17.93 5.76 -20.86
C ARG A 572 17.53 7.10 -21.48
N MET A 573 17.87 8.20 -20.82
CA MET A 573 17.59 9.54 -21.36
C MET A 573 18.40 9.82 -22.62
N ALA A 574 19.66 9.39 -22.70
CA ALA A 574 20.50 9.54 -23.88
C ALA A 574 19.94 8.80 -25.10
N VAL A 575 19.44 7.59 -24.93
CA VAL A 575 18.82 6.83 -26.02
C VAL A 575 17.37 7.26 -26.32
N GLY A 576 16.86 8.31 -25.68
CA GLY A 576 15.62 9.00 -26.01
C GLY A 576 14.41 8.67 -25.16
N ALA A 577 14.59 8.22 -23.91
CA ALA A 577 13.51 8.16 -22.93
C ALA A 577 13.00 9.57 -22.60
N ARG A 578 11.69 9.73 -22.46
CA ARG A 578 11.05 10.96 -21.98
C ARG A 578 11.13 11.05 -20.47
N GLN A 579 11.02 12.28 -19.94
CA GLN A 579 10.90 12.46 -18.50
C GLN A 579 9.73 11.68 -17.90
N SER A 580 8.59 11.62 -18.61
CA SER A 580 7.41 10.85 -18.21
C SER A 580 7.67 9.34 -18.16
N ASP A 581 8.52 8.78 -19.02
CA ASP A 581 8.82 7.35 -19.03
C ASP A 581 9.63 6.96 -17.79
N ILE A 582 10.60 7.80 -17.39
CA ILE A 582 11.40 7.62 -16.17
C ILE A 582 10.51 7.79 -14.92
N LEU A 583 9.66 8.84 -14.87
CA LEU A 583 8.72 9.06 -13.78
C LEU A 583 7.80 7.84 -13.57
N GLN A 584 7.19 7.34 -14.65
CA GLN A 584 6.31 6.17 -14.59
C GLN A 584 7.03 4.93 -14.09
N GLN A 585 8.24 4.68 -14.54
CA GLN A 585 9.01 3.50 -14.14
C GLN A 585 9.26 3.48 -12.63
N PHE A 586 9.80 4.57 -12.06
CA PHE A 586 10.11 4.64 -10.62
C PHE A 586 8.83 4.69 -9.76
N LEU A 587 7.76 5.32 -10.27
CA LEU A 587 6.48 5.34 -9.57
C LEU A 587 5.84 3.94 -9.51
N ILE A 588 5.87 3.19 -10.61
CA ILE A 588 5.39 1.80 -10.65
C ILE A 588 6.21 0.92 -9.70
N GLU A 589 7.54 1.12 -9.62
CA GLU A 589 8.42 0.41 -8.69
C GLU A 589 8.00 0.66 -7.24
N ALA A 590 7.76 1.92 -6.87
CA ALA A 590 7.29 2.28 -5.52
C ALA A 590 5.90 1.69 -5.20
N ILE A 591 4.96 1.76 -6.15
CA ILE A 591 3.61 1.18 -5.99
C ILE A 591 3.70 -0.34 -5.81
N LEU A 592 4.50 -1.03 -6.63
CA LEU A 592 4.67 -2.49 -6.52
C LEU A 592 5.23 -2.91 -5.17
N VAL A 593 6.26 -2.22 -4.67
CA VAL A 593 6.82 -2.46 -3.34
C VAL A 593 5.74 -2.32 -2.26
N CYS A 594 4.92 -1.26 -2.34
CA CYS A 594 3.84 -1.03 -1.38
C CYS A 594 2.70 -2.04 -1.51
N VAL A 595 2.28 -2.41 -2.72
CA VAL A 595 1.20 -3.39 -2.94
C VAL A 595 1.62 -4.78 -2.47
N ILE A 596 2.84 -5.22 -2.81
CA ILE A 596 3.36 -6.51 -2.34
C ILE A 596 3.57 -6.48 -0.83
N GLY A 597 4.18 -5.42 -0.29
CA GLY A 597 4.34 -5.22 1.15
C GLY A 597 2.99 -5.19 1.87
N GLY A 598 1.99 -4.51 1.30
CA GLY A 598 0.60 -4.49 1.78
C GLY A 598 -0.04 -5.87 1.81
N GLY A 599 0.10 -6.65 0.74
CA GLY A 599 -0.38 -8.03 0.68
C GLY A 599 0.26 -8.93 1.75
N LEU A 600 1.58 -8.82 1.92
CA LEU A 600 2.30 -9.54 2.99
C LEU A 600 1.90 -9.04 4.38
N GLY A 601 1.64 -7.74 4.56
CA GLY A 601 1.11 -7.17 5.79
C GLY A 601 -0.28 -7.70 6.14
N ILE A 602 -1.16 -7.85 5.14
CA ILE A 602 -2.48 -8.49 5.32
C ILE A 602 -2.30 -9.94 5.79
N LEU A 603 -1.43 -10.70 5.15
CA LEU A 603 -1.14 -12.09 5.56
C LEU A 603 -0.61 -12.16 6.99
N LEU A 604 0.28 -11.24 7.37
CA LEU A 604 0.81 -11.14 8.73
C LEU A 604 -0.31 -10.81 9.73
N GLY A 605 -1.18 -9.83 9.44
CA GLY A 605 -2.33 -9.48 10.26
C GLY A 605 -3.30 -10.67 10.46
N LEU A 606 -3.59 -11.42 9.39
CA LEU A 606 -4.43 -12.62 9.46
C LEU A 606 -3.75 -13.73 10.27
N SER A 607 -2.44 -13.90 10.16
CA SER A 607 -1.70 -14.92 10.94
C SER A 607 -1.72 -14.63 12.44
N ILE A 608 -1.73 -13.35 12.85
CA ILE A 608 -1.92 -12.96 14.26
C ILE A 608 -3.26 -13.46 14.77
N GLY A 609 -4.34 -13.35 13.99
CA GLY A 609 -5.65 -13.89 14.37
C GLY A 609 -5.66 -15.41 14.54
N GLY A 610 -4.95 -16.12 13.66
CA GLY A 610 -4.74 -17.57 13.83
C GLY A 610 -4.02 -17.92 15.15
N LEU A 611 -3.05 -17.10 15.55
CA LEU A 611 -2.32 -17.25 16.81
C LEU A 611 -3.24 -17.04 18.03
N PHE A 612 -4.12 -16.02 17.99
CA PHE A 612 -5.12 -15.78 19.04
C PHE A 612 -6.08 -16.95 19.22
N LEU A 613 -6.51 -17.59 18.11
CA LEU A 613 -7.33 -18.80 18.17
C LEU A 613 -6.59 -19.97 18.81
N LEU A 614 -5.29 -20.14 18.48
CA LEU A 614 -4.46 -21.22 19.00
C LEU A 614 -4.26 -21.10 20.53
N PHE A 615 -4.08 -19.87 21.02
CA PHE A 615 -3.93 -19.58 22.46
C PHE A 615 -5.25 -19.47 23.22
N LYS A 616 -6.40 -19.76 22.57
CA LYS A 616 -7.74 -19.66 23.17
C LYS A 616 -7.97 -18.32 23.87
N ALA A 617 -7.55 -17.23 23.25
CA ALA A 617 -7.75 -15.89 23.79
C ALA A 617 -9.26 -15.61 23.98
N PRO A 618 -9.65 -14.87 25.02
CA PRO A 618 -11.07 -14.59 25.34
C PRO A 618 -11.77 -13.69 24.32
N ILE A 619 -11.01 -13.06 23.41
CA ILE A 619 -11.51 -12.17 22.35
C ILE A 619 -11.13 -12.76 21.00
N HIS A 620 -12.11 -12.89 20.12
CA HIS A 620 -11.89 -13.29 18.73
C HIS A 620 -11.65 -12.06 17.86
N LEU A 621 -10.63 -12.11 16.98
CA LEU A 621 -10.40 -11.06 16.01
C LEU A 621 -11.42 -11.20 14.87
N VAL A 622 -12.15 -10.12 14.58
CA VAL A 622 -13.16 -10.09 13.52
C VAL A 622 -12.63 -9.30 12.34
N TYR A 623 -12.31 -10.01 11.25
CA TYR A 623 -11.81 -9.43 10.01
C TYR A 623 -12.97 -9.10 9.07
N THR A 624 -13.03 -7.86 8.60
CA THR A 624 -14.00 -7.42 7.60
C THR A 624 -13.33 -7.25 6.23
N ILE A 625 -14.04 -7.56 5.17
CA ILE A 625 -13.55 -7.35 3.80
C ILE A 625 -13.24 -5.88 3.57
N GLU A 626 -14.02 -4.98 4.17
CA GLU A 626 -13.81 -3.53 4.09
C GLU A 626 -12.43 -3.13 4.64
N SER A 627 -12.02 -3.68 5.79
CA SER A 627 -10.70 -3.38 6.38
C SER A 627 -9.55 -3.85 5.50
N ILE A 628 -9.69 -4.97 4.81
CA ILE A 628 -8.69 -5.51 3.87
C ILE A 628 -8.58 -4.59 2.63
N ILE A 629 -9.71 -4.21 2.04
CA ILE A 629 -9.73 -3.32 0.86
C ILE A 629 -9.17 -1.94 1.22
N MET A 630 -9.57 -1.38 2.36
CA MET A 630 -9.05 -0.09 2.85
C MET A 630 -7.53 -0.16 3.05
N SER A 631 -7.02 -1.22 3.67
CA SER A 631 -5.57 -1.38 3.91
C SER A 631 -4.78 -1.46 2.62
N LEU A 632 -5.26 -2.18 1.60
CA LEU A 632 -4.63 -2.26 0.28
C LEU A 632 -4.67 -0.90 -0.44
N THR A 633 -5.79 -0.18 -0.32
CA THR A 633 -5.96 1.16 -0.89
C THR A 633 -4.99 2.16 -0.26
N PHE A 634 -4.88 2.17 1.07
CA PHE A 634 -3.93 3.02 1.79
C PHE A 634 -2.47 2.67 1.44
N SER A 635 -2.13 1.37 1.33
CA SER A 635 -0.81 0.93 0.89
C SER A 635 -0.45 1.48 -0.48
N THR A 636 -1.38 1.39 -1.43
CA THR A 636 -1.20 1.91 -2.79
C THR A 636 -1.05 3.43 -2.78
N LEU A 637 -1.88 4.14 -2.01
CA LEU A 637 -1.82 5.60 -1.87
C LEU A 637 -0.46 6.06 -1.33
N ILE A 638 0.08 5.36 -0.34
CA ILE A 638 1.41 5.62 0.22
C ILE A 638 2.50 5.43 -0.84
N GLY A 639 2.44 4.32 -1.61
CA GLY A 639 3.34 4.10 -2.72
C GLY A 639 3.34 5.25 -3.74
N ILE A 640 2.16 5.80 -4.03
CA ILE A 640 2.03 6.97 -4.92
C ILE A 640 2.58 8.23 -4.27
N CYS A 641 2.13 8.57 -3.05
CA CYS A 641 2.49 9.83 -2.40
C CYS A 641 3.99 9.92 -2.10
N PHE A 642 4.56 8.89 -1.49
CA PHE A 642 5.96 8.89 -1.09
C PHE A 642 6.92 8.48 -2.22
N GLY A 643 6.45 7.71 -3.22
CA GLY A 643 7.22 7.38 -4.42
C GLY A 643 7.30 8.50 -5.45
N PHE A 644 6.34 9.43 -5.46
CA PHE A 644 6.29 10.50 -6.46
C PHE A 644 7.48 11.47 -6.39
N SER A 645 7.90 11.88 -5.19
CA SER A 645 9.00 12.84 -5.02
C SER A 645 10.34 12.28 -5.56
N PRO A 646 10.81 11.07 -5.18
CA PRO A 646 12.00 10.45 -5.76
C PRO A 646 11.89 10.21 -7.28
N ALA A 647 10.73 9.73 -7.75
CA ALA A 647 10.50 9.48 -9.17
C ALA A 647 10.57 10.77 -10.00
N ARG A 648 10.05 11.88 -9.47
CA ARG A 648 10.15 13.21 -10.11
C ARG A 648 11.59 13.71 -10.14
N GLN A 649 12.35 13.49 -9.08
CA GLN A 649 13.77 13.86 -9.03
C GLN A 649 14.56 13.05 -10.07
N ALA A 650 14.34 11.74 -10.17
CA ALA A 650 14.94 10.87 -11.20
C ALA A 650 14.62 11.36 -12.63
N SER A 651 13.37 11.75 -12.89
CA SER A 651 12.92 12.18 -14.21
C SER A 651 13.50 13.53 -14.66
N ARG A 652 14.02 14.34 -13.73
CA ARG A 652 14.57 15.67 -13.99
C ARG A 652 16.09 15.72 -13.99
N LEU A 653 16.75 14.57 -13.89
CA LEU A 653 18.19 14.50 -13.97
C LEU A 653 18.67 14.99 -15.34
N ASP A 654 19.79 15.72 -15.35
CA ASP A 654 20.48 16.10 -16.57
C ASP A 654 21.22 14.88 -17.14
N PRO A 655 20.96 14.46 -18.40
CA PRO A 655 21.60 13.29 -18.99
C PRO A 655 23.14 13.36 -18.98
N VAL A 656 23.71 14.56 -19.20
CA VAL A 656 25.19 14.74 -19.22
C VAL A 656 25.77 14.54 -17.83
N VAL A 657 25.16 15.14 -16.80
CA VAL A 657 25.61 15.00 -15.41
C VAL A 657 25.43 13.54 -14.96
N ALA A 658 24.36 12.89 -15.43
CA ALA A 658 24.10 11.49 -15.09
C ALA A 658 25.13 10.53 -15.72
N LEU A 659 25.59 10.79 -16.95
CA LEU A 659 26.59 9.96 -17.65
C LEU A 659 28.04 10.23 -17.20
N SER A 660 28.32 11.39 -16.62
CA SER A 660 29.66 11.80 -16.18
C SER A 660 30.02 11.38 -14.74
N ARG A 661 29.03 10.94 -13.95
CA ARG A 661 29.28 10.42 -12.60
C ARG A 661 29.83 9.00 -12.68
N ASP A 662 31.01 8.79 -12.09
CA ASP A 662 31.65 7.48 -11.92
C ASP A 662 31.01 6.64 -10.84
#